data_2baf512c0b9ca41171fc96af1d02a9ef
#
_entry.id   2baf512c0b9ca41171fc96af1d02a9ef
#
_cell.length_a   1.000
_cell.length_b   1.000
_cell.length_c   1.000
_cell.angle_alpha   90.00
_cell.angle_beta   90.00
_cell.angle_gamma   90.00
#
_symmetry.space_group_name_H-M   'P 1'
#
loop_
_entity.id
_entity.type
_entity.pdbx_description
1 polymer ?
#
loop_
_entity_poly.entity_id
_entity_poly.type
_entity_poly.pdbx_seq_one_letter_code
_entity_poly.pdbx_strand_id
1 'polypeptide(L)'
;MPNLCREKMMNAYKSKIALLLAASAVSMALVGCGGSDGNDGNPGETGGEPAGAIQTLNFNFEKALIKDGLPSLQFRVTNEDDMPVVGLQYFKFYAEQLVPQGATGAGDASKWQYLIDETCDLTPAVKKCTGTLVDHKNGTYSYDFGTNLKTSTRATYNGELAQRIVLNNYVRGSTPAPLPDGTTLPVFTGIFDYMADTGADATYSRKIVATESCNTCHDKVINAKHYTNDVNFCASCHTPGRVKAGNEFNVLVHAKHKDLTLNALDSCQSCHAESDAAPDWSNWSRIPTAATCGSCHSTVDFAAGKGHSQQLDNSNCIACHNSAWTAELHTVKTANKKVLINKYGIETSSIVNPETKAATISIQVTDSKGAPVDITALLPQIQRVEIITNVGPNNITLSYFTKDSVIAVKNGVLDSNASIVDGKLLYTTTKPLPFGAAKTDTDTSVTFVNWAMCSLNGQFVTCAEPTFDGADVSKYTSMKADIAFATLSGEKPSTRHVDSVNFSTCANCHGTEWESRYHKGKNSPGFVMSEQLAHSKDAAGKPIVGLDGCATCHTPHGTYASGANKGALEMKLHVVHGKQGVIKECTQCHNDFNLDSFKVKGALATAAGKYTTPITATCISCHTPESIGHGLENMGAIVNGDYTQANQAVQSETCFYCHKPTPTDHTQVKM
;
A
#
# COMPACT_ATOMS: atom_id res chain seq x y z
N MET A 1 9.20 -37.23 -32.66
CA MET A 1 8.04 -37.45 -31.76
C MET A 1 7.55 -36.16 -31.10
N PRO A 2 7.02 -35.19 -31.86
CA PRO A 2 6.39 -33.98 -31.24
C PRO A 2 4.86 -33.93 -31.40
N ASN A 3 4.21 -34.85 -32.10
CA ASN A 3 2.78 -34.75 -32.39
C ASN A 3 1.82 -35.40 -31.39
N LEU A 4 2.31 -36.26 -30.48
CA LEU A 4 1.45 -36.94 -29.49
C LEU A 4 1.08 -36.07 -28.25
N CYS A 5 1.82 -35.00 -27.97
CA CYS A 5 1.54 -34.11 -26.83
C CYS A 5 0.46 -33.06 -27.14
N ARG A 6 0.27 -32.71 -28.40
CA ARG A 6 -0.70 -31.67 -28.82
C ARG A 6 -2.15 -32.21 -28.84
N GLU A 7 -2.35 -33.46 -29.16
CA GLU A 7 -3.70 -34.07 -29.16
C GLU A 7 -4.25 -34.35 -27.76
N LYS A 8 -3.37 -34.68 -26.79
CA LYS A 8 -3.80 -34.89 -25.39
C LYS A 8 -4.23 -33.62 -24.68
N MET A 9 -3.63 -32.46 -25.00
CA MET A 9 -4.06 -31.19 -24.41
C MET A 9 -5.36 -30.65 -25.02
N MET A 10 -5.61 -30.88 -26.31
CA MET A 10 -6.88 -30.44 -26.93
C MET A 10 -8.07 -31.27 -26.49
N ASN A 11 -7.90 -32.54 -26.18
CA ASN A 11 -8.99 -33.39 -25.67
C ASN A 11 -9.33 -33.13 -24.20
N ALA A 12 -8.36 -32.68 -23.38
CA ALA A 12 -8.62 -32.26 -22.01
C ALA A 12 -9.40 -30.92 -21.92
N TYR A 13 -9.22 -30.06 -22.92
CA TYR A 13 -9.96 -28.77 -22.97
C TYR A 13 -11.40 -28.95 -23.43
N LYS A 14 -11.66 -29.86 -24.37
CA LYS A 14 -13.03 -30.17 -24.83
C LYS A 14 -13.86 -30.86 -23.77
N SER A 15 -13.25 -31.66 -22.91
CA SER A 15 -13.96 -32.34 -21.81
C SER A 15 -14.37 -31.41 -20.68
N LYS A 16 -13.61 -30.31 -20.42
CA LYS A 16 -13.97 -29.33 -19.39
C LYS A 16 -15.07 -28.36 -19.81
N ILE A 17 -15.19 -28.07 -21.11
CA ILE A 17 -16.25 -27.20 -21.66
C ILE A 17 -17.60 -27.95 -21.70
N ALA A 18 -17.58 -29.28 -21.93
CA ALA A 18 -18.80 -30.08 -21.90
C ALA A 18 -19.38 -30.27 -20.48
N LEU A 19 -18.56 -30.20 -19.42
CA LEU A 19 -19.04 -30.29 -18.04
C LEU A 19 -19.62 -28.98 -17.50
N LEU A 20 -19.22 -27.83 -18.05
CA LEU A 20 -19.75 -26.51 -17.64
C LEU A 20 -21.10 -26.18 -18.31
N LEU A 21 -21.41 -26.79 -19.42
CA LEU A 21 -22.72 -26.63 -20.11
C LEU A 21 -23.82 -27.56 -19.58
N ALA A 22 -23.46 -28.58 -18.81
CA ALA A 22 -24.45 -29.51 -18.22
C ALA A 22 -24.95 -29.07 -16.82
N ALA A 23 -24.32 -28.09 -16.18
CA ALA A 23 -24.69 -27.61 -14.84
C ALA A 23 -25.70 -26.44 -14.84
N SER A 24 -26.04 -25.87 -16.00
CA SER A 24 -26.94 -24.72 -16.12
C SER A 24 -28.38 -25.05 -16.53
N ALA A 25 -28.76 -26.33 -16.60
CA ALA A 25 -30.10 -26.75 -17.11
C ALA A 25 -31.04 -27.32 -16.05
N VAL A 26 -30.75 -27.23 -14.75
CA VAL A 26 -31.58 -27.89 -13.69
C VAL A 26 -32.17 -26.92 -12.66
N SER A 27 -32.25 -25.61 -12.94
CA SER A 27 -32.78 -24.64 -11.95
C SER A 27 -34.06 -23.92 -12.37
N MET A 28 -34.86 -24.48 -13.28
CA MET A 28 -36.19 -23.92 -13.61
C MET A 28 -37.27 -24.99 -13.57
N ALA A 29 -37.73 -25.35 -12.40
CA ALA A 29 -39.08 -25.90 -12.19
C ALA A 29 -39.31 -26.02 -10.68
N LEU A 30 -40.01 -25.05 -10.09
CA LEU A 30 -40.90 -25.23 -8.93
C LEU A 30 -41.41 -23.84 -8.47
N VAL A 31 -42.43 -23.34 -9.15
CA VAL A 31 -43.40 -22.42 -8.54
C VAL A 31 -44.80 -22.93 -8.95
N GLY A 32 -45.43 -23.55 -8.03
CA GLY A 32 -46.82 -24.02 -8.12
C GLY A 32 -47.69 -23.19 -7.21
N CYS A 33 -48.83 -22.85 -7.74
CA CYS A 33 -49.91 -22.03 -7.24
C CYS A 33 -50.50 -22.42 -5.87
N GLY A 34 -51.10 -21.44 -5.20
CA GLY A 34 -52.07 -21.61 -4.14
C GLY A 34 -52.62 -20.28 -3.69
N GLY A 35 -53.79 -19.89 -4.19
CA GLY A 35 -54.47 -18.66 -3.85
C GLY A 35 -55.28 -18.73 -2.57
N SER A 36 -55.63 -17.60 -1.98
CA SER A 36 -56.99 -17.30 -1.45
C SER A 36 -57.10 -15.81 -1.10
N ASP A 37 -58.29 -15.30 -1.33
CA ASP A 37 -58.74 -13.91 -1.28
C ASP A 37 -58.59 -13.27 0.12
N GLY A 38 -58.26 -12.00 0.14
CA GLY A 38 -58.28 -11.17 1.34
C GLY A 38 -58.13 -9.67 1.04
N ASN A 39 -59.24 -9.01 1.05
CA ASN A 39 -59.57 -7.58 1.26
C ASN A 39 -58.60 -6.46 0.92
N ASP A 40 -59.16 -5.51 0.17
CA ASP A 40 -58.66 -4.21 -0.19
C ASP A 40 -58.04 -3.44 0.99
N GLY A 41 -56.71 -3.32 0.97
CA GLY A 41 -55.95 -2.36 1.75
C GLY A 41 -55.58 -1.15 0.88
N ASN A 42 -55.78 0.03 1.44
CA ASN A 42 -55.48 1.34 0.91
C ASN A 42 -54.15 1.37 0.07
N PRO A 43 -54.09 2.11 -1.02
CA PRO A 43 -52.83 2.26 -1.75
C PRO A 43 -51.80 2.95 -0.87
N GLY A 44 -50.88 2.17 -0.32
CA GLY A 44 -49.66 2.69 0.29
C GLY A 44 -48.85 3.42 -0.77
N GLU A 45 -48.34 4.56 -0.40
CA GLU A 45 -47.36 5.30 -1.18
C GLU A 45 -46.30 4.34 -1.73
N THR A 46 -46.13 4.37 -3.04
CA THR A 46 -45.01 3.69 -3.72
C THR A 46 -43.72 4.29 -3.22
N GLY A 47 -43.19 3.73 -2.15
CA GLY A 47 -41.77 3.91 -1.81
C GLY A 47 -41.03 3.31 -2.99
N GLY A 48 -40.43 4.16 -3.82
CA GLY A 48 -39.57 3.73 -4.91
C GLY A 48 -38.50 2.81 -4.35
N GLU A 49 -38.17 1.73 -5.05
CA GLU A 49 -37.03 0.90 -4.72
C GLU A 49 -35.81 1.82 -4.52
N PRO A 50 -34.95 1.56 -3.54
CA PRO A 50 -33.73 2.39 -3.36
C PRO A 50 -32.97 2.41 -4.67
N ALA A 51 -32.60 3.61 -5.10
CA ALA A 51 -31.80 3.81 -6.32
C ALA A 51 -30.58 2.90 -6.30
N GLY A 52 -30.35 2.18 -7.39
CA GLY A 52 -29.22 1.25 -7.52
C GLY A 52 -27.87 1.97 -7.51
N ALA A 53 -26.78 1.22 -7.49
CA ALA A 53 -25.43 1.70 -7.63
C ALA A 53 -24.73 0.95 -8.75
N ILE A 54 -24.12 1.68 -9.68
CA ILE A 54 -23.20 1.13 -10.68
C ILE A 54 -21.82 1.08 -10.02
N GLN A 55 -21.13 -0.07 -10.10
CA GLN A 55 -19.82 -0.27 -9.49
C GLN A 55 -18.69 0.12 -10.42
N THR A 56 -18.87 -0.08 -11.72
CA THR A 56 -17.85 0.21 -12.74
C THR A 56 -18.50 0.87 -13.95
N LEU A 57 -17.82 1.88 -14.50
CA LEU A 57 -18.14 2.44 -15.81
C LEU A 57 -17.02 2.10 -16.79
N ASN A 58 -17.38 1.39 -17.85
CA ASN A 58 -16.47 1.05 -18.95
C ASN A 58 -16.72 2.01 -20.10
N PHE A 59 -15.64 2.58 -20.66
CA PHE A 59 -15.72 3.49 -21.80
C PHE A 59 -14.99 2.89 -22.98
N ASN A 60 -15.66 2.93 -24.12
CA ASN A 60 -15.07 2.61 -25.41
C ASN A 60 -15.20 3.81 -26.33
N PHE A 61 -14.08 4.37 -26.75
CA PHE A 61 -14.03 5.45 -27.72
C PHE A 61 -14.21 4.86 -29.13
N GLU A 62 -15.27 5.26 -29.81
CA GLU A 62 -15.60 4.74 -31.14
C GLU A 62 -15.01 5.62 -32.24
N LYS A 63 -14.97 6.93 -32.02
CA LYS A 63 -14.46 7.90 -32.99
C LYS A 63 -14.06 9.20 -32.33
N ALA A 64 -12.93 9.76 -32.77
CA ALA A 64 -12.55 11.13 -32.48
C ALA A 64 -11.91 11.78 -33.71
N LEU A 65 -12.27 13.02 -34.00
CA LEU A 65 -11.76 13.81 -35.10
C LEU A 65 -11.60 15.27 -34.67
N ILE A 66 -10.65 15.97 -35.29
CA ILE A 66 -10.54 17.42 -35.15
C ILE A 66 -10.65 18.05 -36.54
N LYS A 67 -11.75 18.74 -36.78
CA LYS A 67 -11.96 19.46 -38.02
C LYS A 67 -11.83 20.96 -37.78
N ASP A 68 -10.94 21.61 -38.47
CA ASP A 68 -10.69 23.07 -38.38
C ASP A 68 -10.38 23.54 -36.92
N GLY A 69 -9.83 22.65 -36.11
CA GLY A 69 -9.52 22.90 -34.69
C GLY A 69 -10.68 22.69 -33.74
N LEU A 70 -11.81 22.14 -34.20
CA LEU A 70 -12.95 21.76 -33.34
C LEU A 70 -12.96 20.23 -33.17
N PRO A 71 -12.74 19.70 -31.98
CA PRO A 71 -12.86 18.28 -31.72
C PRO A 71 -14.31 17.80 -31.73
N SER A 72 -14.52 16.59 -32.21
CA SER A 72 -15.74 15.81 -32.01
C SER A 72 -15.39 14.40 -31.60
N LEU A 73 -16.20 13.80 -30.73
CA LEU A 73 -15.96 12.44 -30.28
C LEU A 73 -17.29 11.66 -30.15
N GLN A 74 -17.18 10.36 -30.34
CA GLN A 74 -18.25 9.41 -30.06
C GLN A 74 -17.68 8.30 -29.18
N PHE A 75 -18.42 7.96 -28.11
CA PHE A 75 -18.00 6.96 -27.14
C PHE A 75 -19.18 6.19 -26.61
N ARG A 76 -18.93 4.95 -26.21
CA ARG A 76 -19.93 4.07 -25.58
C ARG A 76 -19.59 3.89 -24.11
N VAL A 77 -20.63 3.86 -23.28
CA VAL A 77 -20.52 3.63 -21.82
C VAL A 77 -21.34 2.42 -21.43
N THR A 78 -20.73 1.48 -20.71
CA THR A 78 -21.40 0.32 -20.12
C THR A 78 -21.06 0.21 -18.63
N ASN A 79 -21.88 -0.54 -17.90
CA ASN A 79 -21.62 -0.91 -16.51
C ASN A 79 -20.74 -2.19 -16.43
N GLU A 80 -20.58 -2.74 -15.22
CA GLU A 80 -19.85 -3.98 -14.91
C GLU A 80 -20.36 -5.22 -15.66
N ASP A 81 -21.63 -5.23 -16.06
CA ASP A 81 -22.29 -6.33 -16.78
C ASP A 81 -22.36 -6.07 -18.29
N ASP A 82 -21.56 -5.12 -18.81
CA ASP A 82 -21.57 -4.65 -20.21
C ASP A 82 -22.93 -4.07 -20.68
N MET A 83 -23.81 -3.76 -19.74
CA MET A 83 -25.10 -3.14 -20.05
C MET A 83 -24.92 -1.65 -20.36
N PRO A 84 -25.64 -1.12 -21.38
CA PRO A 84 -25.53 0.29 -21.75
C PRO A 84 -25.95 1.21 -20.60
N VAL A 85 -25.14 2.20 -20.28
CA VAL A 85 -25.49 3.25 -19.33
C VAL A 85 -25.98 4.47 -20.11
N VAL A 86 -27.20 4.92 -19.79
CA VAL A 86 -27.85 6.07 -20.44
C VAL A 86 -28.19 7.13 -19.38
N GLY A 87 -28.30 8.38 -19.82
CA GLY A 87 -28.68 9.48 -18.93
C GLY A 87 -27.53 10.05 -18.08
N LEU A 88 -26.28 9.82 -18.44
CA LEU A 88 -25.16 10.50 -17.81
C LEU A 88 -25.30 12.02 -17.96
N GLN A 89 -25.22 12.73 -16.83
CA GLN A 89 -25.55 14.15 -16.77
C GLN A 89 -24.37 15.10 -16.67
N TYR A 90 -23.21 14.58 -16.27
CA TYR A 90 -22.03 15.43 -16.03
C TYR A 90 -20.78 14.85 -16.67
N PHE A 91 -20.10 15.68 -17.45
CA PHE A 91 -18.79 15.40 -17.99
C PHE A 91 -17.91 16.65 -17.96
N LYS A 92 -16.64 16.44 -17.68
CA LYS A 92 -15.60 17.38 -17.97
C LYS A 92 -14.66 16.81 -19.01
N PHE A 93 -14.45 17.56 -20.08
CA PHE A 93 -13.62 17.19 -21.21
C PHE A 93 -12.33 18.01 -21.19
N TYR A 94 -11.21 17.38 -21.54
CA TYR A 94 -9.92 18.03 -21.68
C TYR A 94 -9.34 17.68 -23.03
N ALA A 95 -8.70 18.65 -23.70
CA ALA A 95 -8.01 18.43 -24.95
C ALA A 95 -6.54 18.84 -24.80
N GLU A 96 -5.66 17.96 -25.28
CA GLU A 96 -4.20 18.07 -25.15
C GLU A 96 -3.52 17.58 -26.43
N GLN A 97 -2.25 17.98 -26.60
CA GLN A 97 -1.39 17.43 -27.66
C GLN A 97 -0.06 16.97 -27.06
N LEU A 98 0.56 15.96 -27.66
CA LEU A 98 1.82 15.38 -27.23
C LEU A 98 2.96 15.85 -28.11
N VAL A 99 3.86 16.66 -27.59
CA VAL A 99 5.13 16.99 -28.24
C VAL A 99 6.03 15.76 -28.19
N PRO A 100 6.50 15.22 -29.32
CA PRO A 100 7.33 14.02 -29.35
C PRO A 100 8.71 14.27 -28.74
N GLN A 101 9.39 13.19 -28.34
CA GLN A 101 10.75 13.22 -27.85
C GLN A 101 11.69 13.85 -28.93
N GLY A 102 12.57 14.74 -28.45
CA GLY A 102 13.59 15.34 -29.31
C GLY A 102 13.08 16.40 -30.29
N ALA A 103 11.79 16.73 -30.27
CA ALA A 103 11.24 17.76 -31.18
C ALA A 103 11.87 19.15 -30.98
N THR A 104 12.42 19.42 -29.79
CA THR A 104 13.11 20.68 -29.46
C THR A 104 14.59 20.65 -29.83
N GLY A 105 15.15 19.49 -30.16
CA GLY A 105 16.59 19.30 -30.42
C GLY A 105 17.48 19.34 -29.16
N ALA A 106 16.89 19.52 -27.98
CA ALA A 106 17.62 19.69 -26.71
C ALA A 106 17.73 18.40 -25.89
N GLY A 107 17.42 17.24 -26.44
CA GLY A 107 17.41 15.95 -25.75
C GLY A 107 16.21 15.76 -24.82
N ASP A 108 15.20 16.61 -24.92
CA ASP A 108 14.02 16.58 -24.05
C ASP A 108 13.17 15.33 -24.28
N ALA A 109 12.59 14.86 -23.19
CA ALA A 109 11.55 13.84 -23.26
C ALA A 109 10.26 14.40 -23.90
N SER A 110 9.42 13.51 -24.42
CA SER A 110 8.06 13.90 -24.84
C SER A 110 7.32 14.61 -23.71
N LYS A 111 6.42 15.52 -24.05
CA LYS A 111 5.64 16.26 -23.03
C LYS A 111 4.23 16.58 -23.51
N TRP A 112 3.26 16.42 -22.63
CA TRP A 112 1.91 16.89 -22.86
C TRP A 112 1.84 18.41 -22.84
N GLN A 113 1.07 18.96 -23.75
CA GLN A 113 0.67 20.36 -23.77
C GLN A 113 -0.85 20.44 -23.68
N TYR A 114 -1.29 21.03 -22.61
CA TYR A 114 -2.70 21.30 -22.38
C TYR A 114 -3.20 22.40 -23.30
N LEU A 115 -4.35 22.19 -23.91
CA LEU A 115 -4.98 23.15 -24.81
C LEU A 115 -6.20 23.83 -24.17
N ILE A 116 -7.26 23.05 -23.94
CA ILE A 116 -8.53 23.57 -23.39
C ILE A 116 -9.19 22.55 -22.47
N ASP A 117 -10.15 23.02 -21.66
CA ASP A 117 -11.15 22.14 -21.03
C ASP A 117 -12.56 22.71 -21.20
N GLU A 118 -13.54 21.82 -21.24
CA GLU A 118 -14.96 22.13 -21.30
C GLU A 118 -15.73 21.33 -20.25
N THR A 119 -16.83 21.92 -19.80
CA THR A 119 -17.76 21.25 -18.88
C THR A 119 -19.13 21.16 -19.49
N CYS A 120 -19.71 19.98 -19.41
CA CYS A 120 -21.11 19.73 -19.75
C CYS A 120 -21.82 19.23 -18.48
N ASP A 121 -22.66 20.06 -17.90
CA ASP A 121 -23.45 19.77 -16.70
C ASP A 121 -24.93 19.92 -17.04
N LEU A 122 -25.56 18.79 -17.33
CA LEU A 122 -26.97 18.70 -17.67
C LEU A 122 -27.84 18.34 -16.46
N THR A 123 -27.28 18.37 -15.25
CA THR A 123 -28.08 18.18 -14.03
C THR A 123 -29.20 19.21 -13.94
N PRO A 124 -30.35 18.87 -13.32
CA PRO A 124 -31.50 19.78 -13.21
C PRO A 124 -31.15 21.15 -12.61
N ALA A 125 -30.13 21.20 -11.76
CA ALA A 125 -29.68 22.41 -11.08
C ALA A 125 -28.88 23.37 -11.97
N VAL A 126 -28.18 22.88 -13.01
CA VAL A 126 -27.23 23.68 -13.79
C VAL A 126 -27.66 23.83 -15.24
N LYS A 127 -27.91 22.74 -15.96
CA LYS A 127 -28.34 22.72 -17.37
C LYS A 127 -27.45 23.56 -18.29
N LYS A 128 -26.14 23.43 -18.16
CA LYS A 128 -25.17 24.19 -18.95
C LYS A 128 -24.12 23.25 -19.57
N CYS A 129 -23.95 23.35 -20.87
CA CYS A 129 -22.91 22.64 -21.61
C CYS A 129 -22.16 23.64 -22.48
N THR A 130 -20.83 23.58 -22.49
CA THR A 130 -20.01 24.46 -23.33
C THR A 130 -20.09 24.03 -24.80
N GLY A 131 -19.96 22.72 -25.05
CA GLY A 131 -20.18 22.10 -26.36
C GLY A 131 -21.58 21.51 -26.46
N THR A 132 -21.74 20.51 -27.31
CA THR A 132 -23.01 19.80 -27.51
C THR A 132 -22.86 18.32 -27.18
N LEU A 133 -23.53 17.85 -26.13
CA LEU A 133 -23.61 16.45 -25.74
C LEU A 133 -24.92 15.84 -26.24
N VAL A 134 -24.85 14.71 -26.93
CA VAL A 134 -25.99 13.92 -27.36
C VAL A 134 -25.91 12.53 -26.75
N ASP A 135 -26.92 12.16 -25.97
CA ASP A 135 -27.15 10.80 -25.49
C ASP A 135 -28.08 10.08 -26.48
N HIS A 136 -27.55 9.08 -27.19
CA HIS A 136 -28.29 8.31 -28.20
C HIS A 136 -29.22 7.25 -27.59
N LYS A 137 -29.37 7.21 -26.26
CA LYS A 137 -30.27 6.32 -25.50
C LYS A 137 -29.99 4.81 -25.67
N ASN A 138 -28.79 4.47 -26.07
CA ASN A 138 -28.30 3.10 -26.26
C ASN A 138 -26.94 2.85 -25.65
N GLY A 139 -26.50 3.76 -24.74
CA GLY A 139 -25.17 3.78 -24.15
C GLY A 139 -24.10 4.48 -25.01
N THR A 140 -24.44 4.90 -26.23
CA THR A 140 -23.54 5.72 -27.06
C THR A 140 -23.83 7.19 -26.83
N TYR A 141 -22.76 7.97 -26.73
CA TYR A 141 -22.77 9.42 -26.59
C TYR A 141 -21.91 10.08 -27.67
N SER A 142 -22.32 11.26 -28.10
CA SER A 142 -21.49 12.12 -28.94
C SER A 142 -21.25 13.45 -28.25
N TYR A 143 -20.06 14.00 -28.39
CA TYR A 143 -19.74 15.34 -27.89
C TYR A 143 -19.00 16.16 -28.95
N ASP A 144 -19.58 17.28 -29.34
CA ASP A 144 -18.94 18.28 -30.19
C ASP A 144 -18.48 19.44 -29.31
N PHE A 145 -17.17 19.72 -29.32
CA PHE A 145 -16.62 20.83 -28.56
C PHE A 145 -17.10 22.17 -29.09
N GLY A 146 -17.41 23.08 -28.15
CA GLY A 146 -17.77 24.45 -28.45
C GLY A 146 -16.57 25.37 -28.63
N THR A 147 -15.40 24.99 -28.09
CA THR A 147 -14.18 25.80 -28.09
C THR A 147 -13.20 25.29 -29.12
N ASN A 148 -12.73 26.17 -29.99
CA ASN A 148 -11.72 25.83 -31.00
C ASN A 148 -10.32 25.77 -30.37
N LEU A 149 -9.59 24.68 -30.59
CA LEU A 149 -8.23 24.46 -30.05
C LEU A 149 -7.25 25.54 -30.50
N LYS A 150 -7.44 26.12 -31.70
CA LYS A 150 -6.61 27.22 -32.20
C LYS A 150 -6.73 28.50 -31.35
N THR A 151 -7.75 28.61 -30.51
CA THR A 151 -7.91 29.73 -29.58
C THR A 151 -7.24 29.53 -28.25
N SER A 152 -6.58 28.41 -28.04
CA SER A 152 -5.86 28.14 -26.80
C SER A 152 -4.79 29.21 -26.53
N THR A 153 -4.79 29.71 -25.29
CA THR A 153 -3.75 30.63 -24.80
C THR A 153 -2.63 29.87 -24.05
N ARG A 154 -2.74 28.53 -23.94
CA ARG A 154 -1.81 27.70 -23.18
C ARG A 154 -0.71 27.11 -24.03
N ALA A 155 -1.06 26.67 -25.24
CA ALA A 155 -0.13 26.19 -26.24
C ALA A 155 -0.70 26.42 -27.64
N THR A 156 0.17 26.57 -28.66
CA THR A 156 -0.25 26.66 -30.03
C THR A 156 -0.68 25.28 -30.51
N TYR A 157 -1.92 25.15 -30.95
CA TYR A 157 -2.44 23.90 -31.52
C TYR A 157 -1.67 23.50 -32.80
N ASN A 158 -1.25 22.24 -32.85
CA ASN A 158 -0.65 21.60 -34.01
C ASN A 158 -1.35 20.27 -34.31
N GLY A 159 -2.09 20.21 -35.41
CA GLY A 159 -2.84 19.02 -35.81
C GLY A 159 -2.00 17.83 -36.28
N GLU A 160 -0.70 18.02 -36.53
CA GLU A 160 0.22 16.92 -36.88
C GLU A 160 0.68 16.11 -35.66
N LEU A 161 0.49 16.65 -34.46
CA LEU A 161 0.84 15.97 -33.21
C LEU A 161 -0.25 14.97 -32.78
N ALA A 162 0.15 13.96 -32.04
CA ALA A 162 -0.81 13.10 -31.36
C ALA A 162 -1.65 13.95 -30.37
N GLN A 163 -2.94 13.75 -30.41
CA GLN A 163 -3.92 14.45 -29.58
C GLN A 163 -4.43 13.53 -28.49
N ARG A 164 -4.84 14.12 -27.39
CA ARG A 164 -5.52 13.41 -26.30
C ARG A 164 -6.82 14.10 -25.96
N ILE A 165 -7.89 13.33 -25.89
CA ILE A 165 -9.10 13.73 -25.19
C ILE A 165 -9.20 12.95 -23.90
N VAL A 166 -9.44 13.67 -22.81
CA VAL A 166 -9.79 13.06 -21.53
C VAL A 166 -11.22 13.47 -21.19
N LEU A 167 -12.00 12.51 -20.75
CA LEU A 167 -13.30 12.79 -20.12
C LEU A 167 -13.33 12.24 -18.68
N ASN A 168 -14.00 12.99 -17.81
CA ASN A 168 -14.09 12.67 -16.41
C ASN A 168 -15.48 13.09 -15.88
N ASN A 169 -16.09 12.26 -15.03
CA ASN A 169 -17.39 12.56 -14.43
C ASN A 169 -17.33 13.13 -13.02
N TYR A 170 -16.13 13.47 -12.54
CA TYR A 170 -15.94 13.96 -11.19
C TYR A 170 -16.22 15.46 -11.05
N VAL A 171 -17.09 15.80 -10.12
CA VAL A 171 -17.32 17.18 -9.68
C VAL A 171 -16.46 17.46 -8.45
N ARG A 172 -15.59 18.49 -8.50
CA ARG A 172 -14.66 18.80 -7.43
C ARG A 172 -15.37 19.00 -6.09
N GLY A 173 -14.97 18.20 -5.09
CA GLY A 173 -15.53 18.29 -3.74
C GLY A 173 -16.87 17.59 -3.53
N SER A 174 -17.37 16.86 -4.55
CA SER A 174 -18.62 16.09 -4.46
C SER A 174 -18.48 14.72 -5.12
N THR A 175 -19.45 13.85 -4.93
CA THR A 175 -19.62 12.60 -5.68
C THR A 175 -20.00 12.90 -7.13
N PRO A 176 -19.78 11.96 -8.08
CA PRO A 176 -20.32 12.09 -9.43
C PRO A 176 -21.83 12.33 -9.41
N ALA A 177 -22.33 13.09 -10.38
CA ALA A 177 -23.76 13.30 -10.51
C ALA A 177 -24.46 11.98 -10.77
N PRO A 178 -25.51 11.58 -10.01
CA PRO A 178 -26.23 10.36 -10.22
C PRO A 178 -27.00 10.37 -11.55
N LEU A 179 -27.47 9.22 -12.00
CA LEU A 179 -28.41 9.14 -13.10
C LEU A 179 -29.74 9.80 -12.72
N PRO A 180 -30.61 10.14 -13.69
CA PRO A 180 -31.91 10.78 -13.41
C PRO A 180 -32.84 9.99 -12.48
N ASP A 181 -32.69 8.68 -12.41
CA ASP A 181 -33.43 7.77 -11.51
C ASP A 181 -32.82 7.68 -10.10
N GLY A 182 -31.74 8.40 -9.84
CA GLY A 182 -31.01 8.40 -8.57
C GLY A 182 -29.92 7.35 -8.46
N THR A 183 -29.70 6.50 -9.46
CA THR A 183 -28.60 5.51 -9.48
C THR A 183 -27.27 6.20 -9.31
N THR A 184 -26.48 5.76 -8.32
CA THR A 184 -25.15 6.33 -8.04
C THR A 184 -24.09 5.81 -9.00
N LEU A 185 -23.12 6.66 -9.30
CA LEU A 185 -22.06 6.38 -10.26
C LEU A 185 -20.68 6.39 -9.58
N PRO A 186 -19.77 5.50 -10.00
CA PRO A 186 -18.37 5.59 -9.58
C PRO A 186 -17.68 6.77 -10.27
N VAL A 187 -16.57 7.23 -9.68
CA VAL A 187 -15.67 8.16 -10.37
C VAL A 187 -15.03 7.45 -11.56
N PHE A 188 -15.03 8.13 -12.69
CA PHE A 188 -14.53 7.59 -13.93
C PHE A 188 -13.66 8.58 -14.70
N THR A 189 -12.62 8.09 -15.35
CA THR A 189 -11.77 8.82 -16.28
C THR A 189 -11.56 8.00 -17.55
N GLY A 190 -11.93 8.53 -18.70
CA GLY A 190 -11.63 7.96 -20.00
C GLY A 190 -10.57 8.78 -20.70
N ILE A 191 -9.55 8.09 -21.27
CA ILE A 191 -8.45 8.73 -22.00
C ILE A 191 -8.36 8.11 -23.38
N PHE A 192 -8.29 8.96 -24.40
CA PHE A 192 -8.14 8.54 -25.78
C PHE A 192 -7.05 9.35 -26.47
N ASP A 193 -6.02 8.63 -26.96
CA ASP A 193 -4.88 9.17 -27.68
C ASP A 193 -5.01 8.83 -29.18
N TYR A 194 -5.02 9.84 -30.07
CA TYR A 194 -5.31 9.66 -31.46
C TYR A 194 -4.61 10.69 -32.35
N MET A 195 -4.57 10.43 -33.65
CA MET A 195 -4.11 11.39 -34.67
C MET A 195 -5.30 12.24 -35.17
N ALA A 196 -5.15 13.55 -35.16
CA ALA A 196 -6.24 14.51 -35.40
C ALA A 196 -6.96 14.38 -36.72
N ASP A 197 -6.19 14.06 -37.80
CA ASP A 197 -6.65 14.03 -39.20
C ASP A 197 -7.37 12.73 -39.57
N THR A 198 -6.95 11.62 -38.99
CA THR A 198 -7.46 10.29 -39.32
C THR A 198 -8.36 9.69 -38.27
N GLY A 199 -8.24 10.14 -37.02
CA GLY A 199 -8.86 9.49 -35.86
C GLY A 199 -8.25 8.12 -35.50
N ALA A 200 -7.16 7.75 -36.20
CA ALA A 200 -6.42 6.52 -35.89
C ALA A 200 -5.68 6.66 -34.56
N ASP A 201 -5.32 5.53 -33.96
CA ASP A 201 -4.51 5.49 -32.73
C ASP A 201 -3.23 6.31 -32.88
N ALA A 202 -2.84 6.96 -31.78
CA ALA A 202 -1.61 7.74 -31.76
C ALA A 202 -0.38 6.87 -32.07
N THR A 203 0.51 7.34 -32.90
CA THR A 203 1.71 6.61 -33.36
C THR A 203 2.84 6.64 -32.31
N TYR A 204 2.71 7.46 -31.27
CA TYR A 204 3.62 7.55 -30.13
C TYR A 204 2.84 7.95 -28.87
N SER A 205 3.40 7.62 -27.73
CA SER A 205 2.72 7.80 -26.45
C SER A 205 3.63 8.44 -25.38
N ARG A 206 3.04 8.74 -24.25
CA ARG A 206 3.73 9.06 -23.00
C ARG A 206 2.96 8.43 -21.84
N LYS A 207 2.95 7.11 -21.81
CA LYS A 207 2.37 6.30 -20.72
C LYS A 207 3.52 5.65 -19.95
N ILE A 208 4.02 6.36 -18.94
CA ILE A 208 5.27 6.02 -18.24
C ILE A 208 5.02 5.11 -17.04
N VAL A 209 3.83 5.17 -16.44
CA VAL A 209 3.45 4.39 -15.26
C VAL A 209 2.04 3.86 -15.47
N ALA A 210 1.84 2.60 -15.18
CA ALA A 210 0.50 1.99 -15.14
C ALA A 210 -0.24 2.36 -13.84
N THR A 211 -1.55 2.53 -13.91
CA THR A 211 -2.39 2.84 -12.75
C THR A 211 -2.30 1.74 -11.69
N GLU A 212 -2.17 0.49 -12.11
CA GLU A 212 -2.05 -0.70 -11.25
C GLU A 212 -0.81 -0.62 -10.36
N SER A 213 0.30 -0.05 -10.85
CA SER A 213 1.50 0.18 -10.03
C SER A 213 1.22 1.12 -8.85
N CYS A 214 0.38 2.12 -9.04
CA CYS A 214 -0.06 3.02 -7.97
C CYS A 214 -1.07 2.35 -7.04
N ASN A 215 -1.98 1.53 -7.61
CA ASN A 215 -3.04 0.83 -6.87
C ASN A 215 -2.48 -0.23 -5.93
N THR A 216 -1.24 -0.66 -6.08
CA THR A 216 -0.56 -1.53 -5.10
C THR A 216 -0.61 -0.94 -3.68
N CYS A 217 -0.54 0.39 -3.56
CA CYS A 217 -0.58 1.10 -2.28
C CYS A 217 -1.82 1.99 -2.11
N HIS A 218 -2.39 2.50 -3.20
CA HIS A 218 -3.44 3.53 -3.17
C HIS A 218 -4.86 3.01 -3.38
N ASP A 219 -5.05 1.75 -3.63
CA ASP A 219 -6.34 1.13 -3.91
C ASP A 219 -7.26 1.97 -4.81
N LYS A 220 -7.58 1.48 -5.99
CA LYS A 220 -8.50 2.01 -7.03
C LYS A 220 -8.57 3.53 -7.25
N VAL A 221 -8.12 4.36 -6.30
CA VAL A 221 -8.24 5.82 -6.39
C VAL A 221 -6.96 6.49 -5.92
N ILE A 222 -6.30 7.15 -6.83
CA ILE A 222 -5.21 8.06 -6.51
C ILE A 222 -5.84 9.36 -6.01
N ASN A 223 -5.82 9.55 -4.71
CA ASN A 223 -6.45 10.70 -4.09
C ASN A 223 -5.45 11.76 -3.67
N ALA A 224 -5.64 12.96 -4.18
CA ALA A 224 -5.08 14.16 -3.57
C ALA A 224 -6.02 15.34 -3.76
N LYS A 225 -7.28 15.30 -3.36
CA LYS A 225 -8.30 16.32 -3.62
C LYS A 225 -8.92 16.30 -5.03
N HIS A 226 -8.45 15.43 -5.91
CA HIS A 226 -9.02 15.18 -7.23
C HIS A 226 -9.18 13.68 -7.37
N TYR A 227 -10.36 13.20 -7.67
CA TYR A 227 -10.59 11.78 -7.85
C TYR A 227 -10.35 11.41 -9.31
N THR A 228 -9.56 10.36 -9.50
CA THR A 228 -9.36 9.72 -10.81
C THR A 228 -9.07 8.24 -10.57
N ASN A 229 -9.49 7.41 -11.50
CA ASN A 229 -9.14 6.00 -11.55
C ASN A 229 -8.03 5.70 -12.58
N ASP A 230 -7.39 6.75 -13.14
CA ASP A 230 -6.29 6.62 -14.09
C ASP A 230 -5.17 7.63 -13.78
N VAL A 231 -3.94 7.12 -13.59
CA VAL A 231 -2.77 7.93 -13.30
C VAL A 231 -2.41 8.90 -14.43
N ASN A 232 -2.71 8.54 -15.67
CA ASN A 232 -2.38 9.38 -16.82
C ASN A 232 -3.19 10.68 -16.86
N PHE A 233 -4.34 10.73 -16.19
CA PHE A 233 -5.11 11.96 -16.02
C PHE A 233 -4.38 13.02 -15.18
N CYS A 234 -3.53 12.61 -14.23
CA CYS A 234 -2.77 13.57 -13.43
C CYS A 234 -1.88 14.44 -14.33
N ALA A 235 -1.24 13.82 -15.32
CA ALA A 235 -0.37 14.53 -16.27
C ALA A 235 -1.12 15.53 -17.15
N SER A 236 -2.41 15.32 -17.41
CA SER A 236 -3.26 16.23 -18.17
C SER A 236 -3.39 17.63 -17.53
N CYS A 237 -3.44 17.65 -16.20
CA CYS A 237 -3.55 18.88 -15.45
C CYS A 237 -2.21 19.37 -14.91
N HIS A 238 -1.36 18.45 -14.46
CA HIS A 238 -0.05 18.73 -13.88
C HIS A 238 1.05 18.70 -14.94
N THR A 239 0.89 19.51 -15.96
CA THR A 239 1.83 19.62 -17.09
C THR A 239 2.49 21.00 -17.16
N PRO A 240 3.71 21.10 -17.69
CA PRO A 240 4.39 22.40 -17.86
C PRO A 240 3.51 23.43 -18.61
N GLY A 241 3.54 24.67 -18.13
CA GLY A 241 2.73 25.75 -18.70
C GLY A 241 1.29 25.85 -18.18
N ARG A 242 0.74 24.77 -17.57
CA ARG A 242 -0.57 24.82 -16.89
C ARG A 242 -0.43 25.06 -15.39
N VAL A 243 0.52 24.39 -14.77
CA VAL A 243 0.80 24.55 -13.34
C VAL A 243 2.07 25.37 -13.11
N LYS A 244 2.24 25.86 -11.89
CA LYS A 244 3.50 26.51 -11.48
C LYS A 244 4.62 25.47 -11.48
N ALA A 245 5.84 25.92 -11.82
CA ALA A 245 7.04 25.08 -11.71
C ALA A 245 7.13 24.41 -10.32
N GLY A 246 7.46 23.13 -10.32
CA GLY A 246 7.47 22.29 -9.12
C GLY A 246 6.13 21.58 -8.81
N ASN A 247 5.07 21.92 -9.53
CA ASN A 247 3.78 21.24 -9.43
C ASN A 247 3.47 20.34 -10.64
N GLU A 248 4.41 20.11 -11.51
CA GLU A 248 4.32 19.12 -12.58
C GLU A 248 4.19 17.71 -11.98
N PHE A 249 3.47 16.83 -12.66
CA PHE A 249 3.13 15.51 -12.11
C PHE A 249 4.36 14.70 -11.69
N ASN A 250 5.38 14.64 -12.54
CA ASN A 250 6.62 13.95 -12.22
C ASN A 250 7.33 14.53 -10.98
N VAL A 251 7.35 15.85 -10.81
CA VAL A 251 7.95 16.51 -9.64
C VAL A 251 7.14 16.21 -8.38
N LEU A 252 5.81 16.36 -8.45
CA LEU A 252 4.92 16.12 -7.31
C LEU A 252 4.99 14.69 -6.81
N VAL A 253 4.91 13.71 -7.72
CA VAL A 253 4.88 12.30 -7.32
C VAL A 253 6.20 11.89 -6.68
N HIS A 254 7.34 12.26 -7.27
CA HIS A 254 8.64 11.94 -6.71
C HIS A 254 8.88 12.68 -5.38
N ALA A 255 8.55 13.97 -5.29
CA ALA A 255 8.70 14.75 -4.06
C ALA A 255 7.88 14.18 -2.89
N LYS A 256 6.72 13.57 -3.16
CA LYS A 256 5.87 12.96 -2.14
C LYS A 256 6.32 11.56 -1.71
N HIS A 257 6.97 10.82 -2.61
CA HIS A 257 7.31 9.42 -2.37
C HIS A 257 8.80 9.18 -2.03
N LYS A 258 9.71 10.06 -2.49
CA LYS A 258 11.17 9.88 -2.27
C LYS A 258 11.60 9.77 -0.81
N ASP A 259 10.87 10.41 0.10
CA ASP A 259 11.17 10.44 1.53
C ASP A 259 10.35 9.42 2.34
N LEU A 260 9.47 8.67 1.66
CA LEU A 260 8.74 7.59 2.31
C LEU A 260 9.70 6.41 2.49
N THR A 261 9.78 5.90 3.71
CA THR A 261 10.56 4.70 4.03
C THR A 261 9.75 3.43 3.73
N LEU A 262 9.26 3.34 2.52
CA LEU A 262 8.55 2.17 2.01
C LEU A 262 9.51 1.39 1.13
N ASN A 263 9.76 0.13 1.45
CA ASN A 263 10.69 -0.72 0.69
C ASN A 263 10.24 -0.91 -0.77
N ALA A 264 8.94 -0.93 -1.00
CA ALA A 264 8.37 -0.97 -2.34
C ALA A 264 8.81 0.22 -3.21
N LEU A 265 9.15 1.37 -2.60
CA LEU A 265 9.60 2.58 -3.30
C LEU A 265 11.13 2.70 -3.38
N ASP A 266 11.87 1.73 -2.87
CA ASP A 266 13.35 1.71 -3.00
C ASP A 266 13.81 1.36 -4.42
N SER A 267 12.89 0.93 -5.29
CA SER A 267 13.14 0.64 -6.69
C SER A 267 12.28 1.54 -7.59
N CYS A 268 12.88 2.16 -8.57
CA CYS A 268 12.16 2.86 -9.64
C CYS A 268 11.13 1.94 -10.31
N GLN A 269 11.44 0.65 -10.43
CA GLN A 269 10.60 -0.36 -11.05
C GLN A 269 9.34 -0.71 -10.25
N SER A 270 9.22 -0.29 -9.01
CA SER A 270 7.96 -0.45 -8.25
C SER A 270 6.81 0.35 -8.86
N CYS A 271 7.14 1.50 -9.48
CA CYS A 271 6.18 2.32 -10.22
C CYS A 271 6.38 2.20 -11.74
N HIS A 272 7.64 2.17 -12.20
CA HIS A 272 8.02 2.07 -13.61
C HIS A 272 8.21 0.61 -14.01
N ALA A 273 7.18 -0.22 -13.82
CA ALA A 273 7.17 -1.62 -14.20
C ALA A 273 6.83 -1.79 -15.67
N GLU A 274 7.41 -2.81 -16.32
CA GLU A 274 7.06 -3.20 -17.68
C GLU A 274 5.58 -3.63 -17.72
N SER A 275 4.80 -2.99 -18.60
CA SER A 275 3.37 -3.21 -18.72
C SER A 275 2.88 -2.72 -20.07
N ASP A 276 1.92 -3.43 -20.66
CA ASP A 276 1.21 -3.00 -21.88
C ASP A 276 0.45 -1.68 -21.64
N ALA A 277 0.00 -1.43 -20.42
CA ALA A 277 -0.63 -0.17 -20.03
C ALA A 277 0.35 1.00 -19.91
N ALA A 278 1.66 0.74 -19.83
CA ALA A 278 2.73 1.72 -19.72
C ALA A 278 3.90 1.40 -20.66
N PRO A 279 3.70 1.47 -21.99
CA PRO A 279 4.75 1.13 -22.98
C PRO A 279 6.02 1.99 -22.86
N ASP A 280 5.91 3.15 -22.25
CA ASP A 280 7.02 4.09 -22.03
C ASP A 280 7.68 3.95 -20.64
N TRP A 281 7.42 2.86 -19.92
CA TRP A 281 7.88 2.63 -18.55
C TRP A 281 9.39 2.81 -18.35
N SER A 282 10.20 2.46 -19.36
CA SER A 282 11.67 2.55 -19.32
C SER A 282 12.23 3.95 -19.61
N ASN A 283 11.39 4.95 -19.87
CA ASN A 283 11.86 6.31 -20.21
C ASN A 283 12.70 6.95 -19.10
N TRP A 284 12.50 6.57 -17.85
CA TRP A 284 13.30 7.05 -16.72
C TRP A 284 14.81 6.75 -16.85
N SER A 285 15.18 5.63 -17.49
CA SER A 285 16.57 5.27 -17.74
C SER A 285 16.99 5.54 -19.18
N ARG A 286 16.05 5.46 -20.13
CA ARG A 286 16.30 5.58 -21.56
C ARG A 286 16.42 7.03 -22.04
N ILE A 287 15.77 7.97 -21.33
CA ILE A 287 15.75 9.38 -21.70
C ILE A 287 16.20 10.20 -20.48
N PRO A 288 17.53 10.25 -20.22
CA PRO A 288 18.04 11.02 -19.08
C PRO A 288 17.83 12.50 -19.32
N THR A 289 17.18 13.18 -18.37
CA THR A 289 17.00 14.64 -18.38
C THR A 289 17.31 15.24 -17.02
N ALA A 290 17.73 16.48 -16.97
CA ALA A 290 17.95 17.20 -15.72
C ALA A 290 16.71 17.21 -14.82
N ALA A 291 15.51 17.32 -15.42
CA ALA A 291 14.25 17.28 -14.69
C ALA A 291 13.98 15.89 -14.08
N THR A 292 14.26 14.80 -14.83
CA THR A 292 14.09 13.43 -14.35
C THR A 292 15.07 13.14 -13.21
N CYS A 293 16.35 13.40 -13.41
CA CYS A 293 17.39 13.15 -12.40
C CYS A 293 17.21 14.04 -11.17
N GLY A 294 16.97 15.33 -11.35
CA GLY A 294 16.79 16.31 -10.30
C GLY A 294 15.55 16.09 -9.42
N SER A 295 14.56 15.31 -9.89
CA SER A 295 13.39 14.96 -9.07
C SER A 295 13.76 14.16 -7.82
N CYS A 296 14.86 13.37 -7.88
CA CYS A 296 15.42 12.62 -6.76
C CYS A 296 16.76 13.18 -6.27
N HIS A 297 17.64 13.58 -7.20
CA HIS A 297 18.96 14.15 -6.89
C HIS A 297 18.86 15.66 -6.65
N SER A 298 18.07 16.06 -5.65
CA SER A 298 17.71 17.46 -5.36
C SER A 298 18.88 18.36 -4.94
N THR A 299 20.07 17.80 -4.66
CA THR A 299 21.29 18.55 -4.32
C THR A 299 22.13 18.90 -5.54
N VAL A 300 21.79 18.34 -6.71
CA VAL A 300 22.46 18.62 -7.98
C VAL A 300 21.79 19.80 -8.67
N ASP A 301 22.59 20.80 -9.05
CA ASP A 301 22.17 21.90 -9.90
C ASP A 301 22.92 21.80 -11.24
N PHE A 302 22.26 21.24 -12.23
CA PHE A 302 22.83 21.01 -13.56
C PHE A 302 23.18 22.32 -14.27
N ALA A 303 22.34 23.33 -14.15
CA ALA A 303 22.54 24.62 -14.79
C ALA A 303 23.71 25.39 -14.19
N ALA A 304 23.89 25.33 -12.87
CA ALA A 304 25.01 25.96 -12.16
C ALA A 304 26.27 25.11 -12.13
N GLY A 305 26.22 23.84 -12.55
CA GLY A 305 27.36 22.93 -12.46
C GLY A 305 27.70 22.49 -11.04
N LYS A 306 26.71 22.48 -10.13
CA LYS A 306 26.89 22.09 -8.74
C LYS A 306 26.59 20.60 -8.57
N GLY A 307 27.59 19.84 -8.12
CA GLY A 307 27.45 18.39 -7.93
C GLY A 307 27.49 17.57 -9.23
N HIS A 308 27.55 18.24 -10.36
CA HIS A 308 27.65 17.69 -11.71
C HIS A 308 28.30 18.74 -12.63
N SER A 309 28.91 18.33 -13.76
CA SER A 309 29.36 19.30 -14.77
C SER A 309 28.17 20.11 -15.29
N GLN A 310 28.40 21.39 -15.55
CA GLN A 310 27.35 22.28 -16.06
C GLN A 310 26.70 21.71 -17.33
N GLN A 311 25.37 21.70 -17.36
CA GLN A 311 24.56 21.32 -18.51
C GLN A 311 23.50 22.40 -18.74
N LEU A 312 23.47 22.94 -19.94
CA LEU A 312 22.53 23.99 -20.33
C LEU A 312 21.21 23.41 -20.86
N ASP A 313 21.28 22.17 -21.35
CA ASP A 313 20.14 21.40 -21.86
C ASP A 313 20.38 19.87 -21.66
N ASN A 314 19.51 19.04 -22.20
CA ASN A 314 19.55 17.59 -22.03
C ASN A 314 20.28 16.84 -23.16
N SER A 315 20.82 17.54 -24.17
CA SER A 315 21.35 16.94 -25.42
C SER A 315 22.51 15.98 -25.17
N ASN A 316 23.33 16.23 -24.15
CA ASN A 316 24.52 15.47 -23.85
C ASN A 316 24.35 14.42 -22.74
N CYS A 317 23.22 14.39 -22.05
CA CYS A 317 23.01 13.48 -20.91
C CYS A 317 23.23 12.02 -21.32
N ILE A 318 22.67 11.58 -22.44
CA ILE A 318 22.75 10.20 -22.91
C ILE A 318 24.15 9.75 -23.29
N ALA A 319 25.06 10.67 -23.56
CA ALA A 319 26.45 10.36 -23.91
C ALA A 319 27.21 9.69 -22.75
N CYS A 320 26.88 10.08 -21.52
CA CYS A 320 27.47 9.51 -20.30
C CYS A 320 26.50 8.58 -19.58
N HIS A 321 25.21 8.92 -19.54
CA HIS A 321 24.18 8.18 -18.84
C HIS A 321 23.41 7.27 -19.81
N ASN A 322 24.07 6.23 -20.34
CA ASN A 322 23.37 5.25 -21.19
C ASN A 322 22.34 4.46 -20.39
N SER A 323 21.32 3.96 -21.08
CA SER A 323 20.15 3.33 -20.47
C SER A 323 20.50 2.12 -19.60
N ALA A 324 21.40 1.26 -20.06
CA ALA A 324 21.78 0.05 -19.33
C ALA A 324 22.49 0.39 -18.01
N TRP A 325 23.45 1.28 -18.05
CA TRP A 325 24.18 1.72 -16.85
C TRP A 325 23.27 2.49 -15.86
N THR A 326 22.40 3.36 -16.39
CA THR A 326 21.42 4.07 -15.54
C THR A 326 20.46 3.08 -14.89
N ALA A 327 19.95 2.10 -15.63
CA ALA A 327 19.07 1.07 -15.09
C ALA A 327 19.80 0.23 -14.03
N GLU A 328 21.03 -0.18 -14.29
CA GLU A 328 21.84 -0.97 -13.36
C GLU A 328 22.07 -0.24 -12.02
N LEU A 329 22.42 1.04 -12.06
CA LEU A 329 22.63 1.84 -10.86
C LEU A 329 21.36 2.05 -10.02
N HIS A 330 20.19 2.03 -10.66
CA HIS A 330 18.91 2.24 -10.00
C HIS A 330 18.12 0.93 -9.80
N THR A 331 18.66 -0.21 -10.26
CA THR A 331 18.12 -1.51 -9.85
C THR A 331 18.60 -1.87 -8.45
N VAL A 332 17.68 -2.27 -7.61
CA VAL A 332 17.83 -2.52 -6.17
C VAL A 332 18.90 -3.56 -5.82
N LYS A 333 19.44 -4.29 -6.79
CA LYS A 333 20.22 -5.51 -6.52
C LYS A 333 21.62 -5.31 -5.95
N THR A 334 22.27 -4.18 -6.15
CA THR A 334 23.71 -4.03 -5.81
C THR A 334 24.01 -2.95 -4.76
N ALA A 335 23.18 -1.94 -4.60
CA ALA A 335 23.43 -0.83 -3.68
C ALA A 335 22.51 -0.80 -2.46
N ASN A 336 21.46 -1.61 -2.43
CA ASN A 336 20.49 -1.55 -1.35
C ASN A 336 21.03 -2.25 -0.09
N LYS A 337 21.26 -1.47 0.97
CA LYS A 337 21.66 -2.00 2.28
C LYS A 337 20.69 -3.05 2.83
N LYS A 338 19.41 -3.03 2.43
CA LYS A 338 18.40 -3.99 2.85
C LYS A 338 18.58 -5.37 2.20
N VAL A 339 19.08 -5.39 0.95
CA VAL A 339 19.40 -6.65 0.25
C VAL A 339 20.74 -7.21 0.70
N LEU A 340 21.67 -6.32 1.09
CA LEU A 340 23.02 -6.73 1.50
C LEU A 340 23.00 -7.68 2.69
N ILE A 341 22.11 -7.45 3.67
CA ILE A 341 21.99 -8.30 4.86
C ILE A 341 21.57 -9.73 4.54
N ASN A 342 20.95 -9.97 3.37
CA ASN A 342 20.55 -11.30 2.93
C ASN A 342 21.72 -12.22 2.56
N LYS A 343 22.96 -11.69 2.56
CA LYS A 343 24.16 -12.52 2.56
C LYS A 343 24.28 -13.40 3.81
N TYR A 344 23.58 -13.02 4.87
CA TYR A 344 23.57 -13.75 6.14
C TYR A 344 22.14 -14.17 6.53
N GLY A 345 22.03 -15.38 7.06
CA GLY A 345 20.89 -15.84 7.84
C GLY A 345 21.14 -15.61 9.34
N ILE A 346 20.07 -15.49 10.10
CA ILE A 346 20.10 -15.43 11.56
C ILE A 346 19.15 -16.49 12.06
N GLU A 347 19.66 -17.38 12.95
CA GLU A 347 18.89 -18.41 13.59
C GLU A 347 18.94 -18.20 15.09
N THR A 348 17.82 -17.84 15.66
CA THR A 348 17.67 -17.58 17.09
C THR A 348 17.03 -18.80 17.77
N SER A 349 17.58 -19.20 18.88
CA SER A 349 16.96 -20.17 19.78
C SER A 349 16.94 -19.65 21.20
N SER A 350 15.98 -20.10 22.00
CA SER A 350 15.82 -19.72 23.40
C SER A 350 15.49 -20.96 24.25
N ILE A 351 16.14 -21.06 25.40
CA ILE A 351 15.89 -22.11 26.40
C ILE A 351 15.68 -21.43 27.74
N VAL A 352 14.63 -21.81 28.45
CA VAL A 352 14.32 -21.27 29.78
C VAL A 352 14.77 -22.28 30.85
N ASN A 353 15.52 -21.78 31.83
CA ASN A 353 15.82 -22.56 33.03
C ASN A 353 14.59 -22.54 33.96
N PRO A 354 14.01 -23.72 34.30
CA PRO A 354 12.77 -23.77 35.09
C PRO A 354 12.93 -23.29 36.53
N GLU A 355 14.13 -23.39 37.11
CA GLU A 355 14.41 -23.00 38.48
C GLU A 355 14.63 -21.49 38.60
N THR A 356 15.50 -20.93 37.77
CA THR A 356 15.86 -19.50 37.80
C THR A 356 14.91 -18.63 37.00
N LYS A 357 14.10 -19.22 36.11
CA LYS A 357 13.25 -18.52 35.14
C LYS A 357 14.03 -17.59 34.21
N ALA A 358 15.33 -17.76 34.10
CA ALA A 358 16.16 -17.07 33.14
C ALA A 358 16.13 -17.75 31.78
N ALA A 359 16.08 -16.98 30.69
CA ALA A 359 16.20 -17.48 29.35
C ALA A 359 17.64 -17.34 28.84
N THR A 360 18.20 -18.41 28.28
CA THR A 360 19.44 -18.38 27.52
C THR A 360 19.10 -18.34 26.04
N ILE A 361 19.50 -17.28 25.38
CA ILE A 361 19.29 -16.99 23.98
C ILE A 361 20.59 -17.32 23.23
N SER A 362 20.50 -18.10 22.15
CA SER A 362 21.61 -18.41 21.27
C SER A 362 21.30 -17.90 19.86
N ILE A 363 22.22 -17.17 19.27
CA ILE A 363 22.11 -16.62 17.92
C ILE A 363 23.23 -17.20 17.07
N GLN A 364 22.87 -17.97 16.06
CA GLN A 364 23.76 -18.47 15.02
C GLN A 364 23.60 -17.62 13.77
N VAL A 365 24.72 -17.13 13.23
CA VAL A 365 24.73 -16.54 11.89
C VAL A 365 25.07 -17.62 10.87
N THR A 366 24.39 -17.61 9.73
CA THR A 366 24.68 -18.49 8.61
C THR A 366 24.99 -17.65 7.36
N ASP A 367 25.74 -18.20 6.43
CA ASP A 367 25.94 -17.62 5.11
C ASP A 367 24.70 -17.85 4.22
N SER A 368 24.74 -17.33 2.99
CA SER A 368 23.66 -17.50 2.01
C SER A 368 23.37 -18.94 1.58
N LYS A 369 24.22 -19.88 1.97
CA LYS A 369 24.07 -21.32 1.72
C LYS A 369 23.61 -22.08 2.97
N GLY A 370 23.39 -21.37 4.08
CA GLY A 370 23.03 -21.96 5.37
C GLY A 370 24.21 -22.52 6.19
N ALA A 371 25.46 -22.31 5.76
CA ALA A 371 26.61 -22.75 6.53
C ALA A 371 26.87 -21.81 7.72
N PRO A 372 27.19 -22.33 8.93
CA PRO A 372 27.47 -21.53 10.09
C PRO A 372 28.64 -20.57 9.87
N VAL A 373 28.50 -19.33 10.31
CA VAL A 373 29.54 -18.31 10.31
C VAL A 373 29.92 -17.98 11.75
N ASP A 374 31.21 -17.94 12.05
CA ASP A 374 31.70 -17.51 13.36
C ASP A 374 31.47 -16.00 13.53
N ILE A 375 30.64 -15.65 14.51
CA ILE A 375 30.31 -14.26 14.83
C ILE A 375 31.55 -13.44 15.21
N THR A 376 32.58 -14.06 15.77
CA THR A 376 33.82 -13.36 16.12
C THR A 376 34.44 -12.65 14.91
N ALA A 377 34.37 -13.28 13.74
CA ALA A 377 34.87 -12.69 12.50
C ALA A 377 34.03 -11.50 12.01
N LEU A 378 32.76 -11.42 12.40
CA LEU A 378 31.81 -10.39 12.00
C LEU A 378 31.76 -9.22 12.99
N LEU A 379 32.25 -9.38 14.22
CA LEU A 379 32.16 -8.35 15.27
C LEU A 379 32.50 -6.94 14.80
N PRO A 380 33.61 -6.69 14.09
CA PRO A 380 33.99 -5.33 13.68
C PRO A 380 32.94 -4.66 12.77
N GLN A 381 32.12 -5.46 12.09
CA GLN A 381 31.09 -5.01 11.14
C GLN A 381 29.71 -4.91 11.79
N ILE A 382 29.53 -5.41 13.00
CA ILE A 382 28.25 -5.40 13.71
C ILE A 382 28.06 -4.04 14.38
N GLN A 383 27.08 -3.29 13.91
CA GLN A 383 26.70 -2.03 14.54
C GLN A 383 25.90 -2.27 15.83
N ARG A 384 24.96 -3.23 15.80
CA ARG A 384 24.10 -3.49 16.94
C ARG A 384 23.48 -4.89 16.86
N VAL A 385 23.49 -5.60 17.96
CA VAL A 385 22.60 -6.75 18.20
C VAL A 385 21.76 -6.41 19.42
N GLU A 386 20.47 -6.25 19.23
CA GLU A 386 19.53 -5.99 20.32
C GLU A 386 18.63 -7.23 20.53
N ILE A 387 18.60 -7.70 21.76
CA ILE A 387 17.81 -8.87 22.18
C ILE A 387 16.75 -8.38 23.14
N ILE A 388 15.50 -8.70 22.89
CA ILE A 388 14.37 -8.34 23.74
C ILE A 388 13.56 -9.61 24.00
N THR A 389 13.42 -9.98 25.26
CA THR A 389 12.66 -11.17 25.69
C THR A 389 11.54 -10.76 26.60
N ASN A 390 10.35 -11.30 26.37
CA ASN A 390 9.18 -11.05 27.18
C ASN A 390 8.36 -12.35 27.36
N VAL A 391 7.43 -12.33 28.28
CA VAL A 391 6.57 -13.49 28.62
C VAL A 391 5.11 -13.11 28.42
N GLY A 392 4.32 -14.05 27.94
CA GLY A 392 2.89 -13.87 27.86
C GLY A 392 2.17 -15.15 27.46
N PRO A 393 0.87 -15.26 27.76
CA PRO A 393 0.09 -16.43 27.40
C PRO A 393 -0.03 -16.53 25.88
N ASN A 394 0.22 -17.72 25.35
CA ASN A 394 0.07 -17.97 23.90
C ASN A 394 0.77 -16.91 23.01
N ASN A 395 1.99 -16.51 23.39
CA ASN A 395 2.82 -15.48 22.71
C ASN A 395 2.26 -14.03 22.78
N ILE A 396 1.27 -13.78 23.59
CA ILE A 396 0.77 -12.43 23.84
C ILE A 396 1.50 -11.88 25.06
N THR A 397 2.43 -10.99 24.83
CA THR A 397 3.27 -10.42 25.90
C THR A 397 2.46 -9.63 26.91
N LEU A 398 2.84 -9.72 28.19
CA LEU A 398 2.08 -9.13 29.30
C LEU A 398 2.18 -7.60 29.31
N SER A 399 3.39 -7.08 29.30
CA SER A 399 3.62 -5.65 29.46
C SER A 399 4.98 -5.25 28.90
N TYR A 400 5.10 -4.03 28.45
CA TYR A 400 6.39 -3.44 28.08
C TYR A 400 7.42 -3.51 29.21
N PHE A 401 7.00 -3.37 30.46
CA PHE A 401 7.89 -3.32 31.62
C PHE A 401 8.37 -4.68 32.12
N THR A 402 7.77 -5.75 31.64
CA THR A 402 8.16 -7.13 32.02
C THR A 402 9.26 -7.68 31.14
N LYS A 403 9.61 -6.98 30.06
CA LYS A 403 10.67 -7.42 29.14
C LYS A 403 12.04 -7.35 29.80
N ASP A 404 12.90 -8.30 29.46
CA ASP A 404 14.35 -8.18 29.55
C ASP A 404 14.88 -7.66 28.20
N SER A 405 15.84 -6.77 28.20
CA SER A 405 16.44 -6.26 26.96
C SER A 405 17.90 -5.89 27.15
N VAL A 406 18.71 -6.24 26.14
CA VAL A 406 20.14 -5.95 26.10
C VAL A 406 20.56 -5.53 24.69
N ILE A 407 21.54 -4.68 24.61
CA ILE A 407 22.32 -4.49 23.37
C ILE A 407 23.55 -5.38 23.51
N ALA A 408 23.44 -6.62 23.04
CA ALA A 408 24.49 -7.64 23.22
C ALA A 408 25.78 -7.33 22.46
N VAL A 409 25.66 -6.59 21.33
CA VAL A 409 26.83 -6.06 20.59
C VAL A 409 26.54 -4.62 20.20
N LYS A 410 27.50 -3.72 20.36
CA LYS A 410 27.42 -2.33 19.90
C LYS A 410 28.74 -1.89 19.30
N ASN A 411 28.75 -1.51 18.02
CA ASN A 411 29.92 -1.09 17.26
C ASN A 411 31.11 -2.07 17.42
N GLY A 412 30.84 -3.35 17.27
CA GLY A 412 31.84 -4.42 17.41
C GLY A 412 32.20 -4.81 18.83
N VAL A 413 31.69 -4.12 19.84
CA VAL A 413 31.98 -4.40 21.26
C VAL A 413 30.89 -5.25 21.88
N LEU A 414 31.27 -6.37 22.48
CA LEU A 414 30.39 -7.29 23.17
C LEU A 414 30.01 -6.72 24.55
N ASP A 415 28.74 -6.83 24.92
CA ASP A 415 28.25 -6.52 26.28
C ASP A 415 28.80 -7.54 27.29
N SER A 416 29.04 -7.11 28.53
CA SER A 416 29.59 -7.94 29.60
C SER A 416 28.72 -9.15 29.99
N ASN A 417 27.40 -9.11 29.67
CA ASN A 417 26.46 -10.20 29.93
C ASN A 417 26.29 -11.12 28.72
N ALA A 418 26.95 -10.83 27.59
CA ALA A 418 26.95 -11.66 26.41
C ALA A 418 28.31 -12.34 26.22
N SER A 419 28.30 -13.49 25.55
CA SER A 419 29.53 -14.26 25.26
C SER A 419 29.43 -14.86 23.87
N ILE A 420 30.60 -15.21 23.30
CA ILE A 420 30.66 -15.99 22.07
C ILE A 420 31.21 -17.39 22.44
N VAL A 421 30.42 -18.41 22.14
CA VAL A 421 30.77 -19.80 22.37
C VAL A 421 30.50 -20.58 21.10
N ASP A 422 31.49 -21.34 20.62
CA ASP A 422 31.39 -22.12 19.38
C ASP A 422 30.89 -21.31 18.18
N GLY A 423 31.35 -20.05 18.06
CA GLY A 423 30.96 -19.14 16.97
C GLY A 423 29.56 -18.54 17.10
N LYS A 424 28.81 -18.82 18.16
CA LYS A 424 27.45 -18.32 18.42
C LYS A 424 27.48 -17.23 19.48
N LEU A 425 26.61 -16.22 19.33
CA LEU A 425 26.37 -15.22 20.37
C LEU A 425 25.38 -15.79 21.37
N LEU A 426 25.78 -15.81 22.64
CA LEU A 426 24.97 -16.24 23.77
C LEU A 426 24.66 -15.08 24.71
N TYR A 427 23.44 -15.02 25.17
CA TYR A 427 22.98 -14.09 26.18
C TYR A 427 22.01 -14.79 27.14
N THR A 428 22.22 -14.61 28.42
CA THR A 428 21.25 -15.08 29.44
C THR A 428 20.59 -13.87 30.10
N THR A 429 19.27 -13.87 30.18
CA THR A 429 18.51 -12.75 30.78
C THR A 429 18.99 -12.47 32.20
N THR A 430 19.19 -11.19 32.51
CA THR A 430 19.75 -10.75 33.79
C THR A 430 18.74 -10.82 34.92
N LYS A 431 17.47 -10.92 34.58
CA LYS A 431 16.35 -11.01 35.54
C LYS A 431 15.52 -12.25 35.26
N PRO A 432 14.95 -12.87 36.28
CA PRO A 432 13.93 -13.91 36.08
C PRO A 432 12.78 -13.36 35.23
N LEU A 433 12.39 -14.11 34.22
CA LEU A 433 11.22 -13.78 33.42
C LEU A 433 9.93 -14.03 34.24
N PRO A 434 8.86 -13.26 34.04
CA PRO A 434 7.67 -13.28 34.90
C PRO A 434 6.73 -14.44 34.58
N PHE A 435 7.25 -15.66 34.39
CA PHE A 435 6.46 -16.88 34.25
C PHE A 435 5.60 -17.11 35.46
N GLY A 436 4.34 -17.44 35.25
CA GLY A 436 3.37 -17.68 36.32
C GLY A 436 2.90 -16.42 37.07
N ALA A 437 3.25 -15.21 36.58
CA ALA A 437 2.75 -13.96 37.17
C ALA A 437 1.27 -13.79 36.87
N ALA A 438 0.54 -13.76 37.95
CA ALA A 438 -0.86 -13.49 38.16
C ALA A 438 -1.81 -13.38 36.94
N LYS A 439 -2.82 -14.21 36.95
CA LYS A 439 -4.11 -14.11 36.24
C LYS A 439 -4.22 -14.69 34.85
N THR A 440 -3.16 -15.09 34.21
CA THR A 440 -3.18 -15.72 32.90
C THR A 440 -2.14 -16.84 32.85
N ASP A 441 -2.41 -17.83 32.04
CA ASP A 441 -1.51 -18.91 31.73
C ASP A 441 -0.27 -18.34 31.00
N THR A 442 0.76 -18.00 31.76
CA THR A 442 2.00 -17.38 31.28
C THR A 442 3.08 -18.43 31.21
N ASP A 443 3.06 -19.21 30.17
CA ASP A 443 3.95 -20.36 29.96
C ASP A 443 4.99 -20.14 28.85
N THR A 444 4.78 -19.13 28.03
CA THR A 444 5.57 -18.92 26.83
C THR A 444 6.35 -17.61 26.88
N SER A 445 7.64 -17.67 26.56
CA SER A 445 8.46 -16.48 26.27
C SER A 445 8.63 -16.30 24.77
N VAL A 446 8.72 -15.05 24.38
CA VAL A 446 9.07 -14.62 23.01
C VAL A 446 10.34 -13.77 23.06
N THR A 447 11.31 -14.12 22.26
CA THR A 447 12.57 -13.38 22.09
C THR A 447 12.62 -12.80 20.70
N PHE A 448 12.75 -11.47 20.62
CA PHE A 448 13.00 -10.74 19.38
C PHE A 448 14.46 -10.35 19.31
N VAL A 449 15.09 -10.60 18.17
CA VAL A 449 16.47 -10.22 17.88
C VAL A 449 16.49 -9.28 16.69
N ASN A 450 17.10 -8.10 16.87
CA ASN A 450 17.39 -7.19 15.78
C ASN A 450 18.88 -7.11 15.56
N TRP A 451 19.32 -7.40 14.34
CA TRP A 451 20.72 -7.47 13.94
C TRP A 451 21.02 -6.39 12.90
N ALA A 452 21.98 -5.52 13.19
CA ALA A 452 22.39 -4.44 12.30
C ALA A 452 23.89 -4.50 12.02
N MET A 453 24.26 -4.43 10.76
CA MET A 453 25.65 -4.40 10.29
C MET A 453 25.96 -3.09 9.59
N CYS A 454 27.18 -2.58 9.77
CA CYS A 454 27.66 -1.39 9.08
C CYS A 454 27.88 -1.68 7.60
N SER A 455 27.36 -0.82 6.75
CA SER A 455 27.42 -0.97 5.29
C SER A 455 27.69 0.36 4.60
N LEU A 456 28.49 0.32 3.56
CA LEU A 456 28.79 1.46 2.70
C LEU A 456 28.94 0.97 1.26
N ASN A 457 28.33 1.66 0.31
CA ASN A 457 28.44 1.36 -1.12
C ASN A 457 28.22 -0.12 -1.48
N GLY A 458 27.19 -0.74 -0.88
CA GLY A 458 26.83 -2.14 -1.16
C GLY A 458 27.77 -3.20 -0.57
N GLN A 459 28.62 -2.83 0.38
CA GLN A 459 29.52 -3.74 1.08
C GLN A 459 29.42 -3.58 2.59
N PHE A 460 29.67 -4.66 3.34
CA PHE A 460 29.87 -4.57 4.77
C PHE A 460 31.24 -4.00 5.06
N VAL A 461 31.29 -3.06 6.02
CA VAL A 461 32.50 -2.36 6.43
C VAL A 461 32.62 -2.36 7.94
N THR A 462 33.80 -2.05 8.46
CA THR A 462 33.96 -1.90 9.90
C THR A 462 33.19 -0.70 10.43
N CYS A 463 32.55 -0.83 11.58
CA CYS A 463 31.79 0.26 12.21
C CYS A 463 32.65 1.41 12.75
N ALA A 464 33.96 1.25 12.75
CA ALA A 464 34.92 2.26 13.12
C ALA A 464 35.35 3.21 11.98
N GLU A 465 34.69 3.11 10.82
CA GLU A 465 34.97 3.98 9.67
C GLU A 465 34.78 5.47 10.04
N PRO A 466 35.78 6.35 9.76
CA PRO A 466 35.69 7.77 10.09
C PRO A 466 34.52 8.48 9.41
N THR A 467 34.04 7.96 8.27
CA THR A 467 32.90 8.49 7.50
C THR A 467 31.58 8.41 8.26
N PHE A 468 31.51 7.58 9.31
CA PHE A 468 30.28 7.41 10.12
C PHE A 468 30.28 8.29 11.36
N ASP A 469 31.39 8.95 11.69
CA ASP A 469 31.43 9.81 12.86
C ASP A 469 30.41 10.93 12.78
N GLY A 470 29.54 11.01 13.79
CA GLY A 470 28.45 11.96 13.84
C GLY A 470 27.29 11.72 12.87
N ALA A 471 27.37 10.70 12.00
CA ALA A 471 26.29 10.34 11.11
C ALA A 471 25.14 9.61 11.84
N ASP A 472 23.93 9.69 11.25
CA ASP A 472 22.80 8.90 11.68
C ASP A 472 23.04 7.42 11.35
N VAL A 473 23.11 6.56 12.36
CA VAL A 473 23.43 5.13 12.18
C VAL A 473 22.45 4.41 11.27
N SER A 474 21.21 4.87 11.20
CA SER A 474 20.21 4.29 10.30
C SER A 474 20.55 4.46 8.82
N LYS A 475 21.46 5.37 8.48
CA LYS A 475 21.85 5.64 7.09
C LYS A 475 22.90 4.67 6.56
N TYR A 476 23.69 4.07 7.45
CA TYR A 476 24.79 3.18 7.07
C TYR A 476 24.69 1.77 7.67
N THR A 477 23.49 1.33 8.02
CA THR A 477 23.25 -0.01 8.53
C THR A 477 22.35 -0.82 7.61
N SER A 478 22.68 -2.11 7.47
CA SER A 478 21.83 -3.17 6.93
C SER A 478 21.32 -4.00 8.08
N MET A 479 20.02 -4.32 8.11
CA MET A 479 19.40 -4.97 9.26
C MET A 479 18.63 -6.23 8.89
N LYS A 480 18.58 -7.15 9.85
CA LYS A 480 17.75 -8.34 9.84
C LYS A 480 17.17 -8.57 11.23
N ALA A 481 16.03 -9.24 11.31
CA ALA A 481 15.43 -9.62 12.58
C ALA A 481 15.06 -11.10 12.57
N ASP A 482 14.98 -11.67 13.77
CA ASP A 482 14.51 -13.03 13.98
C ASP A 482 13.76 -13.14 15.30
N ILE A 483 13.03 -14.21 15.49
CA ILE A 483 12.19 -14.46 16.65
C ILE A 483 12.33 -15.91 17.13
N ALA A 484 12.35 -16.10 18.44
CA ALA A 484 12.34 -17.42 19.05
C ALA A 484 11.33 -17.49 20.17
N PHE A 485 10.78 -18.68 20.37
CA PHE A 485 9.84 -18.98 21.45
C PHE A 485 10.38 -20.09 22.34
N ALA A 486 10.11 -19.99 23.64
CA ALA A 486 10.43 -21.05 24.58
C ALA A 486 9.36 -21.12 25.67
N THR A 487 9.23 -22.27 26.31
CA THR A 487 8.34 -22.49 27.45
C THR A 487 9.14 -22.76 28.71
N LEU A 488 8.52 -22.49 29.84
CA LEU A 488 9.10 -22.80 31.15
C LEU A 488 9.25 -24.33 31.35
N SER A 489 8.36 -25.12 30.76
CA SER A 489 8.39 -26.58 30.82
C SER A 489 9.40 -27.24 29.90
N GLY A 490 9.92 -26.48 28.90
CA GLY A 490 10.73 -27.05 27.81
C GLY A 490 9.90 -27.71 26.70
N GLU A 491 8.58 -27.77 26.86
CA GLU A 491 7.69 -28.30 25.82
C GLU A 491 7.57 -27.33 24.63
N LYS A 492 7.04 -27.83 23.53
CA LYS A 492 6.79 -26.97 22.35
C LYS A 492 5.84 -25.83 22.74
N PRO A 493 6.19 -24.58 22.42
CA PRO A 493 5.33 -23.45 22.69
C PRO A 493 3.94 -23.61 22.06
N SER A 494 2.89 -23.41 22.86
CA SER A 494 1.55 -23.28 22.30
C SER A 494 1.46 -21.90 21.66
N THR A 495 1.28 -21.86 20.35
CA THR A 495 1.09 -20.61 19.62
C THR A 495 -0.39 -20.44 19.34
N ARG A 496 -1.02 -19.45 19.95
CA ARG A 496 -2.37 -19.06 19.61
C ARG A 496 -2.30 -17.95 18.58
N HIS A 497 -2.64 -18.28 17.37
CA HIS A 497 -2.67 -17.34 16.27
C HIS A 497 -4.12 -17.08 15.87
N VAL A 498 -4.43 -15.82 15.60
CA VAL A 498 -5.71 -15.42 15.02
C VAL A 498 -5.42 -14.64 13.76
N ASP A 499 -5.75 -15.28 12.64
CA ASP A 499 -5.47 -14.75 11.30
C ASP A 499 -6.44 -13.62 10.97
N SER A 500 -6.07 -12.39 11.26
CA SER A 500 -6.80 -11.22 10.80
C SER A 500 -5.97 -10.38 9.83
N VAL A 501 -4.64 -10.41 9.99
CA VAL A 501 -3.67 -9.70 9.15
C VAL A 501 -2.49 -10.61 8.91
N ASN A 502 -1.95 -10.66 7.71
CA ASN A 502 -0.68 -11.31 7.45
C ASN A 502 0.35 -10.36 6.85
N PHE A 503 1.64 -10.71 6.99
CA PHE A 503 2.74 -9.84 6.56
C PHE A 503 2.73 -9.58 5.05
N SER A 504 2.17 -10.47 4.23
CA SER A 504 2.11 -10.26 2.79
C SER A 504 1.29 -9.05 2.37
N THR A 505 0.26 -8.69 3.14
CA THR A 505 -0.53 -7.47 2.89
C THR A 505 0.27 -6.21 3.21
N CYS A 506 1.05 -6.24 4.29
CA CYS A 506 1.96 -5.15 4.65
C CYS A 506 3.08 -5.01 3.61
N ALA A 507 3.60 -6.15 3.13
CA ALA A 507 4.71 -6.20 2.18
C ALA A 507 4.37 -5.58 0.82
N ASN A 508 3.11 -5.48 0.43
CA ASN A 508 2.69 -4.78 -0.78
C ASN A 508 3.19 -3.32 -0.82
N CYS A 509 3.20 -2.64 0.35
CA CYS A 509 3.70 -1.27 0.46
C CYS A 509 5.10 -1.20 1.09
N HIS A 510 5.38 -2.04 2.08
CA HIS A 510 6.61 -1.97 2.87
C HIS A 510 7.74 -2.88 2.37
N GLY A 511 7.44 -3.80 1.44
CA GLY A 511 8.37 -4.84 1.02
C GLY A 511 8.54 -5.93 2.08
N THR A 512 9.36 -6.93 1.77
CA THR A 512 9.54 -8.11 2.62
C THR A 512 10.42 -7.86 3.85
N GLU A 513 11.23 -6.79 3.82
CA GLU A 513 12.06 -6.37 4.94
C GLU A 513 11.92 -4.86 5.13
N TRP A 514 11.32 -4.47 6.22
CA TRP A 514 10.94 -3.09 6.46
C TRP A 514 11.59 -2.52 7.73
N GLU A 515 12.29 -1.40 7.57
CA GLU A 515 12.86 -0.63 8.68
C GLU A 515 11.81 0.26 9.32
N SER A 516 11.54 0.09 10.61
CA SER A 516 10.61 0.95 11.34
C SER A 516 11.16 2.38 11.46
N ARG A 517 10.44 3.32 10.86
CA ARG A 517 10.80 4.74 10.81
C ARG A 517 10.97 5.38 12.20
N TYR A 518 10.13 4.98 13.16
CA TYR A 518 10.06 5.64 14.46
C TYR A 518 11.13 5.21 15.45
N HIS A 519 11.86 4.14 15.15
CA HIS A 519 12.88 3.57 16.02
C HIS A 519 14.30 3.87 15.54
N LYS A 520 14.46 4.55 14.43
CA LYS A 520 15.77 4.89 13.88
C LYS A 520 16.16 6.33 14.18
N GLY A 521 17.45 6.59 14.29
CA GLY A 521 17.98 7.91 14.53
C GLY A 521 19.50 7.91 14.73
N LYS A 522 20.04 9.01 15.26
CA LYS A 522 21.48 9.19 15.41
C LYS A 522 22.16 8.04 16.18
N ASN A 523 21.48 7.47 17.18
CA ASN A 523 22.05 6.44 18.07
C ASN A 523 21.40 5.06 17.92
N SER A 524 20.47 4.88 16.99
CA SER A 524 19.78 3.63 16.78
C SER A 524 19.58 3.34 15.29
N PRO A 525 19.89 2.13 14.82
CA PRO A 525 19.61 1.73 13.45
C PRO A 525 18.12 1.61 13.15
N GLY A 526 17.30 1.48 14.19
CA GLY A 526 15.88 1.13 14.10
C GLY A 526 15.65 -0.36 14.29
N PHE A 527 14.46 -0.81 13.93
CA PHE A 527 14.08 -2.22 13.90
C PHE A 527 13.61 -2.58 12.50
N VAL A 528 13.86 -3.82 12.11
CA VAL A 528 13.35 -4.36 10.85
C VAL A 528 12.15 -5.26 11.14
N MET A 529 11.16 -5.19 10.28
CA MET A 529 10.05 -6.15 10.21
C MET A 529 10.25 -7.02 8.97
N SER A 530 10.11 -8.32 9.13
CA SER A 530 10.27 -9.27 8.03
C SER A 530 9.39 -10.50 8.24
N GLU A 531 9.27 -11.31 7.22
CA GLU A 531 8.56 -12.59 7.28
C GLU A 531 9.15 -13.56 8.32
N GLN A 532 10.42 -13.38 8.69
CA GLN A 532 11.09 -14.17 9.72
C GLN A 532 10.50 -13.95 11.13
N LEU A 533 9.77 -12.85 11.33
CA LEU A 533 9.07 -12.57 12.59
C LEU A 533 7.72 -13.31 12.69
N ALA A 534 7.35 -14.11 11.70
CA ALA A 534 6.16 -14.93 11.77
C ALA A 534 6.41 -16.19 12.59
N HIS A 535 5.53 -16.48 13.54
CA HIS A 535 5.61 -17.69 14.36
C HIS A 535 4.91 -18.92 13.71
N SER A 536 4.13 -18.72 12.68
CA SER A 536 3.44 -19.80 11.97
C SER A 536 3.46 -19.60 10.46
N LYS A 537 3.26 -20.70 9.74
CA LYS A 537 3.19 -20.73 8.29
C LYS A 537 1.95 -21.48 7.85
N ASP A 538 1.39 -21.09 6.72
CA ASP A 538 0.31 -21.83 6.07
C ASP A 538 0.79 -23.16 5.44
N ALA A 539 -0.13 -23.90 4.85
CA ALA A 539 0.17 -25.19 4.21
C ALA A 539 1.15 -25.07 3.02
N ALA A 540 1.27 -23.88 2.42
CA ALA A 540 2.21 -23.58 1.34
C ALA A 540 3.58 -23.10 1.86
N GLY A 541 3.77 -23.04 3.20
CA GLY A 541 4.99 -22.56 3.84
C GLY A 541 5.09 -21.03 3.90
N LYS A 542 4.03 -20.31 3.56
CA LYS A 542 3.99 -18.84 3.60
C LYS A 542 3.77 -18.37 5.03
N PRO A 543 4.53 -17.34 5.50
CA PRO A 543 4.32 -16.76 6.83
C PRO A 543 2.91 -16.20 7.01
N ILE A 544 2.24 -16.56 8.10
CA ILE A 544 0.89 -16.09 8.41
C ILE A 544 0.95 -14.67 9.01
N VAL A 545 1.80 -14.48 10.03
CA VAL A 545 2.02 -13.16 10.66
C VAL A 545 3.51 -12.92 10.83
N GLY A 546 3.94 -11.69 10.50
CA GLY A 546 5.33 -11.25 10.67
C GLY A 546 5.47 -10.07 11.65
N LEU A 547 4.55 -9.93 12.63
CA LEU A 547 4.49 -8.78 13.53
C LEU A 547 4.80 -9.12 14.99
N ASP A 548 5.01 -10.38 15.32
CA ASP A 548 5.16 -10.84 16.72
C ASP A 548 6.35 -10.18 17.43
N GLY A 549 7.44 -9.92 16.70
CA GLY A 549 8.57 -9.17 17.24
C GLY A 549 8.20 -7.77 17.74
N CYS A 550 7.29 -7.09 17.09
CA CYS A 550 6.81 -5.77 17.50
C CYS A 550 5.96 -5.86 18.78
N ALA A 551 5.18 -6.92 18.91
CA ALA A 551 4.32 -7.16 20.06
C ALA A 551 5.09 -7.42 21.36
N THR A 552 6.39 -7.75 21.32
CA THR A 552 7.24 -7.86 22.53
C THR A 552 7.34 -6.53 23.28
N CYS A 553 7.22 -5.40 22.59
CA CYS A 553 7.23 -4.06 23.16
C CYS A 553 5.86 -3.36 23.07
N HIS A 554 5.18 -3.48 21.93
CA HIS A 554 3.85 -2.91 21.69
C HIS A 554 2.78 -3.89 22.18
N THR A 555 2.77 -4.11 23.49
CA THR A 555 1.87 -5.05 24.16
C THR A 555 0.43 -4.50 24.25
N PRO A 556 -0.58 -5.34 24.53
CA PRO A 556 -1.94 -4.87 24.79
C PRO A 556 -2.04 -3.82 25.90
N HIS A 557 -1.11 -3.83 26.85
CA HIS A 557 -1.01 -2.85 27.94
C HIS A 557 -0.30 -1.55 27.54
N GLY A 558 0.09 -1.39 26.29
CA GLY A 558 0.83 -0.24 25.79
C GLY A 558 2.34 -0.35 25.94
N THR A 559 3.06 0.62 25.41
CA THR A 559 4.52 0.64 25.32
C THR A 559 5.19 1.39 26.47
N TYR A 560 4.48 2.31 27.14
CA TYR A 560 5.02 3.16 28.20
C TYR A 560 4.12 3.18 29.43
N ALA A 561 4.68 3.56 30.60
CA ALA A 561 3.92 3.78 31.81
C ALA A 561 2.79 4.81 31.66
N SER A 562 2.93 5.72 30.73
CA SER A 562 1.90 6.67 30.33
C SER A 562 0.72 6.03 29.59
N GLY A 563 0.67 4.75 29.51
CA GLY A 563 -0.41 3.96 28.88
C GLY A 563 -0.57 4.24 27.43
N ALA A 564 0.35 4.58 26.98
CA ALA A 564 0.39 5.28 25.93
C ALA A 564 -0.56 5.09 24.87
N ASN A 565 -1.37 5.90 25.03
CA ASN A 565 -1.84 6.54 23.87
C ASN A 565 -1.59 5.70 22.64
N LYS A 566 -2.38 4.66 22.46
CA LYS A 566 -2.23 3.83 21.27
C LYS A 566 -0.87 3.11 21.20
N GLY A 567 -0.38 2.66 22.34
CA GLY A 567 0.87 1.91 22.46
C GLY A 567 0.77 0.45 22.07
N ALA A 568 -0.42 -0.15 22.16
CA ALA A 568 -0.69 -1.47 21.63
C ALA A 568 -0.46 -1.50 20.10
N LEU A 569 0.02 -2.62 19.58
CA LEU A 569 0.40 -2.73 18.16
C LEU A 569 -0.77 -2.37 17.23
N GLU A 570 -1.94 -2.89 17.51
CA GLU A 570 -3.16 -2.66 16.73
C GLU A 570 -3.51 -1.17 16.68
N MET A 571 -3.47 -0.52 17.83
CA MET A 571 -3.75 0.92 17.92
C MET A 571 -2.73 1.75 17.16
N LYS A 572 -1.45 1.34 17.19
CA LYS A 572 -0.40 2.01 16.42
C LYS A 572 -0.63 1.88 14.93
N LEU A 573 -0.93 0.69 14.44
CA LEU A 573 -1.13 0.44 13.03
C LEU A 573 -2.32 1.24 12.48
N HIS A 574 -3.48 1.15 13.13
CA HIS A 574 -4.67 1.88 12.70
C HIS A 574 -4.45 3.40 12.70
N VAL A 575 -3.93 3.96 13.80
CA VAL A 575 -3.73 5.41 13.88
C VAL A 575 -2.70 5.95 12.90
N VAL A 576 -1.60 5.22 12.69
CA VAL A 576 -0.57 5.67 11.75
C VAL A 576 -1.08 5.65 10.32
N HIS A 577 -1.68 4.55 9.89
CA HIS A 577 -2.15 4.41 8.52
C HIS A 577 -3.40 5.26 8.25
N GLY A 578 -4.29 5.39 9.24
CA GLY A 578 -5.42 6.26 9.17
C GLY A 578 -5.06 7.72 8.91
N LYS A 579 -4.04 8.24 9.58
CA LYS A 579 -3.59 9.62 9.38
C LYS A 579 -2.94 9.90 8.03
N GLN A 580 -2.44 8.88 7.37
CA GLN A 580 -1.75 9.03 6.08
C GLN A 580 -2.72 9.11 4.90
N GLY A 581 -3.96 8.67 5.07
CA GLY A 581 -4.99 8.71 4.05
C GLY A 581 -4.71 7.80 2.83
N VAL A 582 -3.77 6.86 2.93
CA VAL A 582 -3.46 5.87 1.87
C VAL A 582 -4.27 4.59 2.03
N ILE A 583 -4.62 4.22 3.26
CA ILE A 583 -5.49 3.08 3.52
C ILE A 583 -6.94 3.56 3.41
N LYS A 584 -7.66 3.02 2.45
CA LYS A 584 -9.06 3.36 2.15
C LYS A 584 -10.03 2.26 2.53
N GLU A 585 -9.56 1.02 2.53
CA GLU A 585 -10.37 -0.15 2.79
C GLU A 585 -9.70 -1.05 3.83
N CYS A 586 -10.49 -1.62 4.71
CA CYS A 586 -9.99 -2.55 5.73
C CYS A 586 -9.32 -3.78 5.08
N THR A 587 -9.82 -4.19 3.92
CA THR A 587 -9.32 -5.34 3.15
C THR A 587 -7.90 -5.17 2.62
N GLN A 588 -7.36 -3.96 2.58
CA GLN A 588 -5.94 -3.75 2.25
C GLN A 588 -4.97 -4.39 3.25
N CYS A 589 -5.44 -4.62 4.49
CA CYS A 589 -4.66 -5.25 5.56
C CYS A 589 -5.32 -6.54 6.07
N HIS A 590 -6.64 -6.60 6.10
CA HIS A 590 -7.43 -7.70 6.64
C HIS A 590 -7.95 -8.59 5.51
N ASN A 591 -7.33 -9.75 5.30
CA ASN A 591 -7.79 -10.73 4.32
C ASN A 591 -9.12 -11.38 4.73
N ASP A 592 -9.24 -11.68 6.03
CA ASP A 592 -10.46 -12.20 6.66
C ASP A 592 -10.66 -11.52 8.01
N PHE A 593 -11.87 -11.03 8.25
CA PHE A 593 -12.23 -10.54 9.57
C PHE A 593 -12.58 -11.71 10.49
N ASN A 594 -11.62 -12.13 11.27
CA ASN A 594 -11.88 -13.08 12.33
C ASN A 594 -12.33 -12.33 13.60
N LEU A 595 -13.61 -12.47 13.96
CA LEU A 595 -14.19 -11.81 15.13
C LEU A 595 -13.51 -12.21 16.45
N ASP A 596 -12.95 -13.42 16.51
CA ASP A 596 -12.25 -13.88 17.70
C ASP A 596 -10.92 -13.15 17.91
N SER A 597 -10.35 -12.55 16.86
CA SER A 597 -9.12 -11.76 16.97
C SER A 597 -9.25 -10.59 17.93
N PHE A 598 -10.41 -9.97 17.99
CA PHE A 598 -10.67 -8.88 18.94
C PHE A 598 -10.65 -9.34 20.40
N LYS A 599 -11.05 -10.57 20.66
CA LYS A 599 -11.23 -11.10 22.00
C LYS A 599 -9.99 -11.77 22.57
N VAL A 600 -9.08 -12.24 21.72
CA VAL A 600 -7.90 -13.02 22.12
C VAL A 600 -6.94 -12.21 22.99
N LYS A 601 -6.68 -10.97 22.62
CA LYS A 601 -5.72 -10.10 23.30
C LYS A 601 -6.28 -9.38 24.52
N GLY A 602 -7.60 -9.42 24.71
CA GLY A 602 -8.27 -8.73 25.80
C GLY A 602 -8.37 -7.22 25.60
N ALA A 603 -8.55 -6.50 26.71
CA ALA A 603 -8.65 -5.05 26.70
C ALA A 603 -7.35 -4.39 26.23
N LEU A 604 -7.48 -3.31 25.47
CA LEU A 604 -6.35 -2.56 24.89
C LEU A 604 -6.14 -1.23 25.63
N ALA A 605 -4.88 -0.87 25.84
CA ALA A 605 -4.53 0.44 26.38
C ALA A 605 -4.84 1.56 25.37
N THR A 606 -5.76 2.45 25.70
CA THR A 606 -6.21 3.56 24.87
C THR A 606 -5.79 4.93 25.39
N ALA A 607 -5.53 5.04 26.69
CA ALA A 607 -4.94 6.23 27.33
C ALA A 607 -4.06 5.79 28.50
N ALA A 608 -3.40 6.72 29.17
CA ALA A 608 -2.52 6.45 30.30
C ALA A 608 -3.25 5.73 31.45
N GLY A 609 -2.90 4.47 31.70
CA GLY A 609 -3.54 3.63 32.72
C GLY A 609 -5.03 3.39 32.49
N LYS A 610 -5.52 3.61 31.27
CA LYS A 610 -6.90 3.43 30.86
C LYS A 610 -7.01 2.41 29.75
N TYR A 611 -8.04 1.58 29.82
CA TYR A 611 -8.26 0.45 28.93
C TYR A 611 -9.66 0.45 28.37
N THR A 612 -9.75 0.00 27.14
CA THR A 612 -11.01 -0.09 26.41
C THR A 612 -11.17 -1.52 25.88
N THR A 613 -12.39 -2.01 25.87
CA THR A 613 -12.73 -3.30 25.26
C THR A 613 -12.33 -3.35 23.79
N PRO A 614 -11.89 -4.49 23.25
CA PRO A 614 -11.08 -4.54 22.03
C PRO A 614 -11.77 -4.08 20.76
N ILE A 615 -13.05 -4.39 20.57
CA ILE A 615 -13.80 -3.95 19.37
C ILE A 615 -13.93 -2.42 19.39
N THR A 616 -14.37 -1.87 20.51
CA THR A 616 -14.51 -0.43 20.69
C THR A 616 -13.17 0.29 20.57
N ALA A 617 -12.09 -0.26 21.16
CA ALA A 617 -10.75 0.30 21.02
C ALA A 617 -10.33 0.43 19.54
N THR A 618 -10.64 -0.57 18.73
CA THR A 618 -10.39 -0.54 17.29
C THR A 618 -11.20 0.55 16.59
N CYS A 619 -12.51 0.63 16.89
CA CYS A 619 -13.37 1.65 16.28
C CYS A 619 -12.93 3.08 16.62
N ILE A 620 -12.64 3.35 17.90
CA ILE A 620 -12.19 4.68 18.35
C ILE A 620 -10.74 5.02 17.96
N SER A 621 -10.04 4.12 17.31
CA SER A 621 -8.75 4.47 16.70
C SER A 621 -8.90 5.47 15.54
N CYS A 622 -10.07 5.49 14.90
CA CYS A 622 -10.45 6.38 13.81
C CYS A 622 -11.63 7.29 14.17
N HIS A 623 -12.64 6.75 14.88
CA HIS A 623 -13.82 7.49 15.31
C HIS A 623 -13.61 8.09 16.70
N THR A 624 -14.06 9.32 16.93
CA THR A 624 -14.16 9.81 18.31
C THR A 624 -15.38 9.16 19.00
N PRO A 625 -15.35 8.86 20.31
CA PRO A 625 -16.50 8.30 21.00
C PRO A 625 -17.79 9.11 20.77
N GLU A 626 -17.68 10.43 20.71
CA GLU A 626 -18.79 11.37 20.48
C GLU A 626 -19.34 11.27 19.04
N SER A 627 -18.54 10.83 18.07
CA SER A 627 -18.96 10.70 16.67
C SER A 627 -19.71 9.40 16.39
N ILE A 628 -19.76 8.47 17.34
CA ILE A 628 -20.36 7.13 17.15
C ILE A 628 -21.91 7.15 17.35
N GLY A 629 -22.53 8.25 17.57
CA GLY A 629 -23.98 8.42 17.49
C GLY A 629 -24.87 7.61 18.45
N HIS A 630 -24.32 6.65 19.23
CA HIS A 630 -25.01 5.87 20.27
C HIS A 630 -24.08 5.57 21.43
N GLY A 631 -24.65 5.31 22.63
CA GLY A 631 -23.88 5.03 23.85
C GLY A 631 -23.12 3.70 23.75
N LEU A 632 -21.78 3.75 23.78
CA LEU A 632 -20.93 2.57 23.68
C LEU A 632 -21.09 1.63 24.87
N GLU A 633 -21.29 2.18 26.07
CA GLU A 633 -21.50 1.40 27.29
C GLU A 633 -22.80 0.58 27.22
N ASN A 634 -23.82 1.08 26.54
CA ASN A 634 -25.08 0.34 26.33
C ASN A 634 -24.88 -0.88 25.40
N MET A 635 -23.78 -0.92 24.64
CA MET A 635 -23.39 -2.03 23.78
C MET A 635 -22.38 -2.97 24.46
N GLY A 636 -22.22 -2.88 25.75
CA GLY A 636 -21.33 -3.72 26.54
C GLY A 636 -19.85 -3.30 26.50
N ALA A 637 -19.55 -2.12 25.94
CA ALA A 637 -18.20 -1.60 25.91
C ALA A 637 -17.78 -0.96 27.25
N ILE A 638 -16.51 -1.05 27.56
CA ILE A 638 -15.84 -0.23 28.56
C ILE A 638 -14.88 0.70 27.84
N VAL A 639 -15.05 1.99 27.99
CA VAL A 639 -14.20 3.01 27.35
C VAL A 639 -13.33 3.71 28.38
N ASN A 640 -12.02 3.64 28.24
CA ASN A 640 -11.04 4.27 29.15
C ASN A 640 -11.25 3.89 30.63
N GLY A 641 -11.67 2.66 30.89
CA GLY A 641 -11.90 2.13 32.21
C GLY A 641 -10.65 1.51 32.89
N ASP A 642 -10.90 0.82 33.98
CA ASP A 642 -9.89 -0.02 34.63
C ASP A 642 -9.60 -1.28 33.83
N TYR A 643 -8.35 -1.77 33.85
CA TYR A 643 -7.95 -2.96 33.07
C TYR A 643 -8.78 -4.19 33.43
N THR A 644 -9.01 -4.44 34.70
CA THR A 644 -9.71 -5.64 35.15
C THR A 644 -11.15 -5.64 34.66
N GLN A 645 -11.83 -4.50 34.77
CA GLN A 645 -13.20 -4.34 34.30
C GLN A 645 -13.28 -4.47 32.78
N ALA A 646 -12.41 -3.77 32.05
CA ALA A 646 -12.39 -3.81 30.58
C ALA A 646 -12.06 -5.22 30.07
N ASN A 647 -11.13 -5.92 30.73
CA ASN A 647 -10.76 -7.28 30.33
C ASN A 647 -11.84 -8.31 30.64
N GLN A 648 -12.58 -8.15 31.70
CA GLN A 648 -13.76 -8.99 32.01
C GLN A 648 -14.90 -8.75 31.02
N ALA A 649 -15.06 -7.53 30.53
CA ALA A 649 -16.10 -7.14 29.59
C ALA A 649 -15.77 -7.47 28.12
N VAL A 650 -14.63 -8.07 27.80
CA VAL A 650 -14.22 -8.39 26.42
C VAL A 650 -15.27 -9.19 25.66
N GLN A 651 -16.00 -10.08 26.34
CA GLN A 651 -17.04 -10.89 25.72
C GLN A 651 -18.41 -10.19 25.67
N SER A 652 -18.53 -9.02 26.28
CA SER A 652 -19.82 -8.32 26.44
C SER A 652 -20.13 -7.37 25.27
N GLU A 653 -19.16 -7.06 24.42
CA GLU A 653 -19.36 -6.17 23.29
C GLU A 653 -20.31 -6.78 22.26
N THR A 654 -21.41 -6.08 21.98
CA THR A 654 -22.50 -6.53 21.08
C THR A 654 -22.51 -5.79 19.75
N CYS A 655 -21.45 -5.05 19.43
CA CYS A 655 -21.35 -4.20 18.24
C CYS A 655 -21.70 -4.92 16.93
N PHE A 656 -21.30 -6.18 16.81
CA PHE A 656 -21.51 -6.97 15.58
C PHE A 656 -22.91 -7.57 15.45
N TYR A 657 -23.82 -7.35 16.40
CA TYR A 657 -25.24 -7.66 16.17
C TYR A 657 -25.90 -6.67 15.20
N CYS A 658 -25.39 -5.43 15.15
CA CYS A 658 -25.89 -4.39 14.25
C CYS A 658 -24.89 -4.02 13.15
N HIS A 659 -23.60 -3.98 13.48
CA HIS A 659 -22.53 -3.69 12.52
C HIS A 659 -21.95 -4.99 11.98
N LYS A 660 -21.90 -5.13 10.66
CA LYS A 660 -21.15 -6.23 10.06
C LYS A 660 -19.65 -6.07 10.40
N PRO A 661 -18.88 -7.16 10.55
CA PRO A 661 -17.43 -7.08 10.80
C PRO A 661 -16.68 -6.27 9.74
N THR A 662 -17.15 -6.32 8.50
CA THR A 662 -16.75 -5.44 7.40
C THR A 662 -17.95 -4.54 7.06
N PRO A 663 -18.15 -3.43 7.77
CA PRO A 663 -19.19 -2.50 7.40
C PRO A 663 -19.01 -2.04 5.96
N THR A 664 -20.04 -2.07 5.17
CA THR A 664 -20.03 -1.58 3.78
C THR A 664 -19.55 -0.13 3.67
N ASP A 665 -19.78 0.65 4.73
CA ASP A 665 -19.37 2.05 4.83
C ASP A 665 -17.84 2.22 5.02
N HIS A 666 -17.10 1.14 5.32
CA HIS A 666 -15.64 1.13 5.48
C HIS A 666 -14.91 0.57 4.27
N THR A 667 -15.62 0.24 3.20
CA THR A 667 -15.01 -0.05 1.89
C THR A 667 -14.42 1.21 1.26
N GLN A 668 -14.84 2.40 1.74
CA GLN A 668 -14.25 3.68 1.38
C GLN A 668 -14.15 4.56 2.64
N VAL A 669 -13.09 4.41 3.39
CA VAL A 669 -12.86 5.26 4.58
C VAL A 669 -12.49 6.66 4.13
N LYS A 670 -13.42 7.59 4.23
CA LYS A 670 -13.11 9.03 4.22
C LYS A 670 -12.60 9.39 5.61
N MET A 671 -11.30 9.54 5.75
CA MET A 671 -10.70 10.13 6.95
C MET A 671 -10.51 11.62 6.79
#